data_c4fe57f286c24f71f461e1df3e0b5855
#
_entry.id   c4fe57f286c24f71f461e1df3e0b5855
#
_cell.length_a   1.000
_cell.length_b   1.000
_cell.length_c   1.000
_cell.angle_alpha   90.00
_cell.angle_beta   90.00
_cell.angle_gamma   90.00
#
_symmetry.space_group_name_H-M   'P 1'
#
loop_
_entity.id
_entity.type
_entity.pdbx_description
1 polymer ?
#
loop_
_entity_poly.entity_id
_entity_poly.type
_entity_poly.pdbx_seq_one_letter_code
_entity_poly.pdbx_strand_id
1 'polypeptide(L)'
;MARRQSRIGARREGVKTSAARGKDAREKNAREKSVREKNVREKSARRENTYGASRRGGKYGSGGVGNARGGRSEFVSGRVSPMAPSHPSAAYIAALEALPPLEGGLPLPELLVPCGSEEIMHVAVQSGADAVYLGGRMHNARMNAHNFDDEAMRRAVKYCHKHGVRVYVTLNTLLYDRELEETARYAAFLQECGVDALIVADPGLCRLLHAALPDMELHASTQMAVHETGAARLLGEYGFSRVVPARELSLGDIYTMCSESGVEVEVFVHGALCVCRSGQCLFSSLVGGRSGNRGECAQPCRLPYNGGYPLSLRDLCLGGHMTELIRAGIASLKIEGRMKSPTYIRTVTSIYRSLLDERRNATSDELCELRDAFSRSGFTDGYYVDGLDDGMLGIRSESDKAATAQLRYGAKNGANVGSVGNAGNGGNVGNIGSVENVGDTDNIGNIGQAGDGGRRVIIPAQRRTLPLHEALERQLSEAAERLSDRMSAGHVHDGSAAQPRRTARFSSPEQITALAREYFDSTALPLDRYLASDAVGRERADTVILPTAVHDSERAAVRAELMRARKLGCRSCLVQGIGQLPLVRGLGFELVGDFRFGVTNSLTPLFISDIAALAGACDTTVADGAAINCVNTVDAAADGASMNSATTVDASADDANVSDTDGAAVTDATDAGCLDMSEILLSPELTLPRIRDLRAPHAVIVYGRVPLMLLEHRTGVHSLTDRRGVVFPVRTEQRLGGCRERELIYNSVPVYMADRAEQLARAGITTQHFIFSTESAREVDSVIAAYRDGLPPRGDAVRRIK
;
A
#
# COMPACT_ATOMS: atom_id res chain seq x y z
N MET A 1 66.18 9.25 -30.90
CA MET A 1 65.20 10.08 -31.67
C MET A 1 64.26 9.28 -32.59
N ALA A 2 64.54 8.07 -32.99
CA ALA A 2 63.73 7.26 -33.91
C ALA A 2 62.43 6.66 -33.28
N ARG A 3 62.26 6.56 -31.95
CA ARG A 3 61.07 6.03 -31.27
C ARG A 3 59.96 7.08 -30.94
N ARG A 4 60.22 8.36 -31.24
CA ARG A 4 59.20 9.44 -31.02
C ARG A 4 58.37 9.81 -32.28
N GLN A 5 58.84 9.44 -33.44
CA GLN A 5 58.16 9.73 -34.72
C GLN A 5 57.13 8.67 -35.10
N SER A 6 57.24 7.42 -34.65
CA SER A 6 56.26 6.36 -34.93
C SER A 6 54.94 6.48 -34.13
N ARG A 7 54.96 7.24 -32.99
CA ARG A 7 53.72 7.45 -32.20
C ARG A 7 52.85 8.63 -32.69
N ILE A 8 53.37 9.51 -33.54
CA ILE A 8 52.61 10.67 -34.07
C ILE A 8 51.92 10.26 -35.38
N GLY A 9 52.42 9.33 -36.15
CA GLY A 9 51.78 8.78 -37.36
C GLY A 9 50.52 7.96 -37.01
N ALA A 10 50.60 7.08 -36.01
CA ALA A 10 49.46 6.23 -35.60
C ALA A 10 48.30 7.00 -34.97
N ARG A 11 48.51 8.18 -34.36
CA ARG A 11 47.45 9.02 -33.83
C ARG A 11 46.68 9.83 -34.91
N ARG A 12 47.32 10.12 -36.07
CA ARG A 12 46.64 10.85 -37.17
C ARG A 12 45.77 9.96 -38.04
N GLU A 13 46.09 8.66 -38.20
CA GLU A 13 45.25 7.72 -38.91
C GLU A 13 44.04 7.27 -38.09
N GLY A 14 44.14 7.09 -36.75
CA GLY A 14 43.05 6.75 -35.85
C GLY A 14 41.98 7.84 -35.77
N VAL A 15 42.34 9.12 -35.92
CA VAL A 15 41.35 10.26 -35.89
C VAL A 15 40.64 10.39 -37.24
N LYS A 16 41.26 10.03 -38.38
CA LYS A 16 40.61 10.06 -39.71
C LYS A 16 39.60 8.93 -39.88
N THR A 17 39.86 7.75 -39.35
CA THR A 17 38.90 6.59 -39.39
C THR A 17 37.73 6.75 -38.43
N SER A 18 37.87 7.44 -37.30
CA SER A 18 36.80 7.76 -36.38
C SER A 18 35.84 8.82 -36.93
N ALA A 19 36.35 9.83 -37.62
CA ALA A 19 35.53 10.89 -38.25
C ALA A 19 34.72 10.37 -39.46
N ALA A 20 35.26 9.43 -40.23
CA ALA A 20 34.55 8.80 -41.37
C ALA A 20 33.39 7.91 -40.86
N ARG A 21 33.63 7.05 -39.84
CA ARG A 21 32.56 6.23 -39.21
C ARG A 21 31.46 7.07 -38.55
N GLY A 22 31.76 8.24 -38.04
CA GLY A 22 30.78 9.16 -37.46
C GLY A 22 29.87 9.85 -38.50
N LYS A 23 30.35 10.07 -39.75
CA LYS A 23 29.52 10.62 -40.84
C LYS A 23 28.56 9.56 -41.39
N ASP A 24 29.03 8.35 -41.66
CA ASP A 24 28.18 7.25 -42.16
C ASP A 24 27.06 6.87 -41.18
N ALA A 25 27.33 6.88 -39.88
CA ALA A 25 26.31 6.62 -38.84
C ALA A 25 25.24 7.74 -38.78
N ARG A 26 25.63 9.01 -39.02
CA ARG A 26 24.67 10.13 -39.06
C ARG A 26 23.81 10.13 -40.32
N GLU A 27 24.38 9.79 -41.49
CA GLU A 27 23.60 9.65 -42.71
C GLU A 27 22.66 8.46 -42.71
N LYS A 28 23.04 7.33 -42.10
CA LYS A 28 22.20 6.16 -41.94
C LYS A 28 21.01 6.45 -41.02
N ASN A 29 21.23 7.13 -39.89
CA ASN A 29 20.16 7.56 -38.97
C ASN A 29 19.22 8.59 -39.62
N ALA A 30 19.72 9.51 -40.46
CA ALA A 30 18.88 10.48 -41.16
C ALA A 30 18.00 9.82 -42.23
N ARG A 31 18.51 8.80 -42.96
CA ARG A 31 17.76 7.98 -43.91
C ARG A 31 16.68 7.13 -43.20
N GLU A 32 16.97 6.51 -42.06
CA GLU A 32 15.99 5.72 -41.28
C GLU A 32 14.89 6.60 -40.69
N LYS A 33 15.19 7.84 -40.29
CA LYS A 33 14.21 8.80 -39.81
C LYS A 33 13.26 9.24 -40.90
N SER A 34 13.78 9.54 -42.12
CA SER A 34 12.99 9.91 -43.29
C SER A 34 12.04 8.80 -43.77
N VAL A 35 12.50 7.50 -43.71
CA VAL A 35 11.66 6.36 -44.05
C VAL A 35 10.55 6.15 -43.00
N ARG A 36 10.84 6.37 -41.71
CA ARG A 36 9.82 6.31 -40.66
C ARG A 36 8.76 7.41 -40.80
N GLU A 37 9.13 8.62 -41.13
CA GLU A 37 8.19 9.75 -41.34
C GLU A 37 7.30 9.52 -42.57
N LYS A 38 7.84 8.92 -43.64
CA LYS A 38 7.05 8.57 -44.82
C LYS A 38 6.02 7.47 -44.51
N ASN A 39 6.41 6.41 -43.78
CA ASN A 39 5.51 5.34 -43.38
C ASN A 39 4.41 5.78 -42.42
N VAL A 40 4.67 6.80 -41.59
CA VAL A 40 3.64 7.38 -40.70
C VAL A 40 2.61 8.18 -41.51
N ARG A 41 3.04 8.94 -42.52
CA ARG A 41 2.12 9.71 -43.42
C ARG A 41 1.27 8.78 -44.30
N GLU A 42 1.81 7.71 -44.85
CA GLU A 42 1.04 6.71 -45.62
C GLU A 42 0.04 5.93 -44.76
N LYS A 43 0.33 5.66 -43.50
CA LYS A 43 -0.64 5.03 -42.57
C LYS A 43 -1.75 5.98 -42.13
N SER A 44 -1.50 7.29 -42.02
CA SER A 44 -2.52 8.31 -41.78
C SER A 44 -3.50 8.42 -42.95
N ALA A 45 -2.98 8.51 -44.21
CA ALA A 45 -3.80 8.62 -45.40
C ALA A 45 -4.68 7.36 -45.67
N ARG A 46 -4.23 6.17 -45.24
CA ARG A 46 -5.05 4.95 -45.32
C ARG A 46 -6.16 4.87 -44.27
N ARG A 47 -6.04 5.56 -43.13
CA ARG A 47 -7.07 5.61 -42.09
C ARG A 47 -8.22 6.55 -42.42
N GLU A 48 -7.99 7.60 -43.18
CA GLU A 48 -9.07 8.53 -43.60
C GLU A 48 -9.99 7.93 -44.70
N ASN A 49 -9.50 6.96 -45.47
CA ASN A 49 -10.31 6.28 -46.49
C ASN A 49 -11.17 5.09 -46.01
N THR A 50 -11.08 4.67 -44.75
CA THR A 50 -11.87 3.53 -44.23
C THR A 50 -13.09 3.93 -43.40
N TYR A 51 -13.32 5.23 -43.16
CA TYR A 51 -14.49 5.72 -42.39
C TYR A 51 -15.63 6.27 -43.28
N GLY A 52 -15.56 6.08 -44.62
CA GLY A 52 -16.51 6.62 -45.62
C GLY A 52 -17.59 5.67 -46.11
N ALA A 53 -17.68 4.43 -45.66
CA ALA A 53 -18.61 3.47 -46.25
C ALA A 53 -19.34 2.60 -45.20
N SER A 54 -20.35 3.16 -44.55
CA SER A 54 -21.45 2.38 -43.90
C SER A 54 -22.56 3.34 -43.44
N ARG A 55 -23.37 3.86 -44.42
CA ARG A 55 -24.71 4.39 -44.18
C ARG A 55 -25.58 4.12 -45.38
N ARG A 56 -26.34 3.04 -45.36
CA ARG A 56 -27.61 2.72 -46.02
C ARG A 56 -28.17 1.49 -45.32
N GLY A 57 -29.32 1.47 -44.78
CA GLY A 57 -30.65 1.86 -45.02
C GLY A 57 -31.53 1.02 -44.11
N GLY A 58 -32.53 1.61 -43.51
CA GLY A 58 -33.60 0.93 -42.76
C GLY A 58 -34.72 1.91 -42.51
N LYS A 59 -35.68 1.97 -43.44
CA LYS A 59 -36.97 2.67 -43.28
C LYS A 59 -37.97 1.83 -42.50
N TYR A 60 -38.71 2.47 -41.62
CA TYR A 60 -40.14 2.27 -41.21
C TYR A 60 -40.38 3.31 -40.12
N GLY A 61 -41.36 4.15 -40.02
CA GLY A 61 -42.71 4.23 -40.53
C GLY A 61 -43.39 5.31 -39.70
N SER A 62 -44.12 6.14 -40.31
CA SER A 62 -44.83 7.37 -39.94
C SER A 62 -45.80 7.27 -38.75
N GLY A 63 -45.96 8.44 -38.06
CA GLY A 63 -47.19 8.67 -37.29
C GLY A 63 -47.14 9.93 -36.39
N GLY A 64 -47.83 11.02 -36.81
CA GLY A 64 -48.64 11.85 -35.91
C GLY A 64 -48.12 13.14 -35.36
N VAL A 65 -48.36 14.19 -36.07
CA VAL A 65 -48.68 15.60 -35.80
C VAL A 65 -49.05 15.98 -34.35
N GLY A 66 -48.41 17.02 -33.84
CA GLY A 66 -48.84 17.78 -32.65
C GLY A 66 -48.09 19.10 -32.53
N ASN A 67 -48.64 20.18 -33.03
CA ASN A 67 -48.21 21.56 -32.87
C ASN A 67 -48.37 22.02 -31.40
N ALA A 68 -47.34 22.58 -30.77
CA ALA A 68 -47.47 23.53 -29.68
C ALA A 68 -46.35 24.56 -29.69
N ARG A 69 -46.76 25.80 -29.52
CA ARG A 69 -46.03 27.07 -29.72
C ARG A 69 -44.94 27.28 -28.67
N GLY A 70 -43.89 27.91 -29.13
CA GLY A 70 -43.00 28.92 -28.52
C GLY A 70 -42.89 29.03 -27.00
N GLY A 71 -41.79 28.50 -26.49
CA GLY A 71 -41.17 28.96 -25.26
C GLY A 71 -39.67 29.14 -25.54
N ARG A 72 -39.18 30.38 -25.38
CA ARG A 72 -37.74 30.65 -25.36
C ARG A 72 -37.13 29.83 -24.25
N SER A 73 -36.42 28.75 -24.59
CA SER A 73 -35.58 28.07 -23.65
C SER A 73 -34.33 28.94 -23.41
N GLU A 74 -34.24 29.50 -22.22
CA GLU A 74 -32.96 29.93 -21.66
C GLU A 74 -32.00 28.76 -21.72
N PHE A 75 -30.94 28.88 -22.50
CA PHE A 75 -29.80 28.00 -22.49
C PHE A 75 -29.08 28.20 -21.15
N VAL A 76 -29.52 27.53 -20.10
CA VAL A 76 -28.69 27.23 -18.95
C VAL A 76 -27.65 26.26 -19.48
N SER A 77 -26.41 26.74 -19.61
CA SER A 77 -25.25 25.94 -19.96
C SER A 77 -25.08 24.88 -18.84
N GLY A 78 -25.72 23.75 -19.01
CA GLY A 78 -25.54 22.60 -18.10
C GLY A 78 -24.11 22.14 -18.19
N ARG A 79 -23.25 22.56 -17.24
CA ARG A 79 -21.91 21.99 -17.07
C ARG A 79 -22.12 20.54 -16.67
N VAL A 80 -21.57 19.62 -17.47
CA VAL A 80 -21.57 18.18 -17.14
C VAL A 80 -20.86 18.01 -15.81
N SER A 81 -21.47 17.24 -14.88
CA SER A 81 -20.87 16.94 -13.59
C SER A 81 -19.46 16.40 -13.77
N PRO A 82 -18.47 16.90 -13.00
CA PRO A 82 -17.10 16.39 -13.03
C PRO A 82 -16.95 15.01 -12.36
N MET A 83 -17.96 14.59 -11.57
CA MET A 83 -18.00 13.27 -10.95
C MET A 83 -18.52 12.24 -11.95
N ALA A 84 -17.89 11.06 -11.98
CA ALA A 84 -18.47 9.90 -12.64
C ALA A 84 -19.81 9.54 -11.94
N PRO A 85 -20.82 9.05 -12.67
CA PRO A 85 -21.96 8.44 -12.01
C PRO A 85 -21.48 7.33 -11.08
N SER A 86 -21.81 7.42 -9.80
CA SER A 86 -21.57 6.36 -8.81
C SER A 86 -22.90 5.68 -8.48
N HIS A 87 -22.83 4.40 -8.22
CA HIS A 87 -23.96 3.58 -7.80
C HIS A 87 -23.72 3.11 -6.35
N PRO A 88 -24.15 3.92 -5.34
CA PRO A 88 -23.93 3.58 -3.94
C PRO A 88 -24.51 2.21 -3.60
N SER A 89 -23.74 1.38 -2.89
CA SER A 89 -24.21 0.07 -2.43
C SER A 89 -25.20 0.19 -1.27
N ALA A 90 -25.97 -0.88 -1.01
CA ALA A 90 -26.81 -0.96 0.18
C ALA A 90 -25.98 -0.86 1.48
N ALA A 91 -24.74 -1.37 1.48
CA ALA A 91 -23.82 -1.27 2.61
C ALA A 91 -23.40 0.18 2.87
N TYR A 92 -23.14 0.98 1.83
CA TYR A 92 -22.89 2.42 1.99
C TYR A 92 -24.09 3.16 2.60
N ILE A 93 -25.31 2.88 2.12
CA ILE A 93 -26.52 3.51 2.65
C ILE A 93 -26.70 3.16 4.13
N ALA A 94 -26.54 1.90 4.50
CA ALA A 94 -26.59 1.47 5.90
C ALA A 94 -25.52 2.15 6.77
N ALA A 95 -24.31 2.28 6.26
CA ALA A 95 -23.24 3.00 6.96
C ALA A 95 -23.57 4.48 7.13
N LEU A 96 -24.13 5.13 6.09
CA LEU A 96 -24.55 6.53 6.14
C LEU A 96 -25.62 6.78 7.21
N GLU A 97 -26.58 5.85 7.35
CA GLU A 97 -27.63 5.89 8.37
C GLU A 97 -27.08 5.66 9.78
N ALA A 98 -26.02 4.87 9.92
CA ALA A 98 -25.35 4.59 11.19
C ALA A 98 -24.47 5.75 11.70
N LEU A 99 -24.09 6.70 10.83
CA LEU A 99 -23.28 7.84 11.27
C LEU A 99 -24.03 8.74 12.27
N PRO A 100 -23.35 9.28 13.30
CA PRO A 100 -23.94 10.24 14.22
C PRO A 100 -24.43 11.50 13.48
N PRO A 101 -25.39 12.28 14.02
CA PRO A 101 -25.81 13.52 13.40
C PRO A 101 -24.64 14.53 13.32
N LEU A 102 -24.69 15.41 12.33
CA LEU A 102 -23.71 16.49 12.20
C LEU A 102 -24.02 17.59 13.22
N GLU A 103 -23.36 17.51 14.37
CA GLU A 103 -23.47 18.52 15.43
C GLU A 103 -22.31 19.52 15.37
N GLY A 104 -22.53 20.75 15.79
CA GLY A 104 -21.50 21.79 15.78
C GLY A 104 -20.31 21.50 16.69
N GLY A 105 -20.46 20.60 17.68
CA GLY A 105 -19.42 20.22 18.63
C GLY A 105 -18.47 19.10 18.15
N LEU A 106 -18.72 18.45 17.01
CA LEU A 106 -17.80 17.43 16.49
C LEU A 106 -16.45 18.06 16.15
N PRO A 107 -15.33 17.40 16.50
CA PRO A 107 -14.00 17.88 16.12
C PRO A 107 -13.85 17.90 14.60
N LEU A 108 -13.20 18.92 14.07
CA LEU A 108 -12.84 18.95 12.65
C LEU A 108 -11.59 18.10 12.42
N PRO A 109 -11.56 17.30 11.35
CA PRO A 109 -10.34 16.61 10.94
C PRO A 109 -9.26 17.59 10.50
N GLU A 110 -8.01 17.24 10.72
CA GLU A 110 -6.84 17.93 10.22
C GLU A 110 -6.80 17.90 8.69
N LEU A 111 -6.48 19.02 8.04
CA LEU A 111 -6.24 19.08 6.59
C LEU A 111 -4.74 18.90 6.29
N LEU A 112 -4.36 17.72 5.82
CA LEU A 112 -2.97 17.34 5.54
C LEU A 112 -2.63 17.50 4.05
N VAL A 113 -1.68 18.40 3.76
CA VAL A 113 -1.37 18.86 2.39
C VAL A 113 0.01 18.38 1.93
N PRO A 114 0.16 17.89 0.65
CA PRO A 114 1.43 17.41 0.12
C PRO A 114 2.36 18.55 -0.27
N CYS A 115 3.63 18.47 0.15
CA CYS A 115 4.67 19.43 -0.24
C CYS A 115 5.84 18.73 -0.92
N GLY A 116 6.11 19.11 -2.20
CA GLY A 116 7.24 18.60 -2.96
C GLY A 116 8.42 19.58 -3.06
N SER A 117 8.25 20.81 -2.56
CA SER A 117 9.28 21.87 -2.50
C SER A 117 8.91 22.91 -1.45
N GLU A 118 9.86 23.78 -1.07
CA GLU A 118 9.60 24.91 -0.17
C GLU A 118 8.54 25.87 -0.73
N GLU A 119 8.56 26.18 -2.04
CA GLU A 119 7.54 27.01 -2.68
C GLU A 119 6.13 26.44 -2.48
N ILE A 120 5.97 25.13 -2.71
CA ILE A 120 4.68 24.44 -2.54
C ILE A 120 4.26 24.44 -1.07
N MET A 121 5.20 24.28 -0.14
CA MET A 121 4.94 24.33 1.29
C MET A 121 4.40 25.69 1.72
N HIS A 122 5.02 26.78 1.27
CA HIS A 122 4.51 28.13 1.54
C HIS A 122 3.07 28.31 1.02
N VAL A 123 2.78 27.82 -0.21
CA VAL A 123 1.43 27.86 -0.76
C VAL A 123 0.46 27.04 0.09
N ALA A 124 0.83 25.85 0.53
CA ALA A 124 -0.02 24.99 1.36
C ALA A 124 -0.40 25.66 2.68
N VAL A 125 0.59 26.21 3.40
CA VAL A 125 0.40 26.93 4.67
C VAL A 125 -0.52 28.14 4.46
N GLN A 126 -0.26 28.97 3.45
CA GLN A 126 -1.08 30.15 3.11
C GLN A 126 -2.50 29.81 2.66
N SER A 127 -2.75 28.57 2.21
CA SER A 127 -4.05 28.10 1.77
C SER A 127 -4.86 27.40 2.86
N GLY A 128 -4.36 27.34 4.10
CA GLY A 128 -5.10 26.82 5.27
C GLY A 128 -4.85 25.36 5.58
N ALA A 129 -3.64 24.84 5.31
CA ALA A 129 -3.23 23.52 5.78
C ALA A 129 -3.04 23.52 7.30
N ASP A 130 -3.56 22.49 8.00
CA ASP A 130 -3.27 22.25 9.43
C ASP A 130 -1.98 21.47 9.61
N ALA A 131 -1.64 20.64 8.61
CA ALA A 131 -0.38 19.90 8.55
C ALA A 131 0.12 19.76 7.12
N VAL A 132 1.42 19.61 6.96
CA VAL A 132 2.04 19.31 5.65
C VAL A 132 2.81 18.00 5.73
N TYR A 133 2.79 17.22 4.63
CA TYR A 133 3.68 16.07 4.52
C TYR A 133 4.65 16.22 3.35
N LEU A 134 5.89 15.91 3.61
CA LEU A 134 6.99 16.10 2.67
C LEU A 134 7.96 14.91 2.68
N GLY A 135 8.88 14.87 1.78
CA GLY A 135 9.93 13.85 1.68
C GLY A 135 11.29 14.48 1.77
N GLY A 136 12.17 13.81 2.51
CA GLY A 136 13.58 14.11 2.51
C GLY A 136 14.32 13.46 1.34
N ARG A 137 15.65 13.47 1.39
CA ARG A 137 16.52 12.92 0.32
C ARG A 137 16.40 11.42 0.12
N MET A 138 15.93 10.68 1.15
CA MET A 138 16.01 9.21 1.18
C MET A 138 14.63 8.57 1.42
N HIS A 139 14.49 7.35 0.95
CA HIS A 139 13.50 6.35 1.33
C HIS A 139 12.04 6.81 1.38
N ASN A 140 11.62 7.60 0.39
CA ASN A 140 10.22 8.01 0.26
C ASN A 140 9.57 7.55 -1.05
N ALA A 141 8.26 7.31 -1.05
CA ALA A 141 7.49 6.81 -2.19
C ALA A 141 7.45 7.76 -3.41
N ARG A 142 8.05 8.94 -3.35
CA ARG A 142 8.16 9.93 -4.43
C ARG A 142 9.60 10.43 -4.58
N MET A 143 10.53 9.50 -4.76
CA MET A 143 11.96 9.78 -4.95
C MET A 143 12.25 10.81 -6.05
N ASN A 144 11.41 10.88 -7.08
CA ASN A 144 11.52 11.81 -8.21
C ASN A 144 10.94 13.22 -7.95
N ALA A 145 10.43 13.53 -6.76
CA ALA A 145 10.11 14.89 -6.35
C ALA A 145 11.40 15.68 -6.06
N HIS A 146 11.34 17.03 -5.97
CA HIS A 146 12.51 17.81 -5.58
C HIS A 146 13.01 17.46 -4.18
N ASN A 147 12.05 17.10 -3.28
CA ASN A 147 12.31 16.76 -1.89
C ASN A 147 13.15 17.83 -1.14
N PHE A 148 13.30 17.67 0.15
CA PHE A 148 13.98 18.64 1.01
C PHE A 148 15.37 18.08 1.41
N ASP A 149 16.41 18.89 1.22
CA ASP A 149 17.70 18.62 1.86
C ASP A 149 17.65 18.98 3.36
N ASP A 150 18.74 18.73 4.08
CA ASP A 150 18.78 18.88 5.53
C ASP A 150 18.56 20.32 5.99
N GLU A 151 19.09 21.30 5.26
CA GLU A 151 18.90 22.71 5.55
C GLU A 151 17.49 23.20 5.22
N ALA A 152 16.97 22.79 4.06
CA ALA A 152 15.58 23.04 3.67
C ALA A 152 14.60 22.42 4.67
N MET A 153 14.92 21.23 5.21
CA MET A 153 14.11 20.58 6.24
C MET A 153 14.03 21.42 7.51
N ARG A 154 15.18 21.90 8.03
CA ARG A 154 15.19 22.79 9.22
C ARG A 154 14.41 24.09 8.99
N ARG A 155 14.55 24.69 7.80
CA ARG A 155 13.77 25.90 7.44
C ARG A 155 12.29 25.60 7.34
N ALA A 156 11.91 24.48 6.74
CA ALA A 156 10.52 24.07 6.56
C ALA A 156 9.80 23.87 7.90
N VAL A 157 10.40 23.11 8.82
CA VAL A 157 9.85 22.88 10.16
C VAL A 157 9.69 24.21 10.92
N LYS A 158 10.73 25.03 10.95
CA LYS A 158 10.67 26.35 11.62
C LYS A 158 9.58 27.25 11.01
N TYR A 159 9.43 27.26 9.69
CA TYR A 159 8.40 28.06 9.02
C TYR A 159 6.99 27.54 9.35
N CYS A 160 6.75 26.24 9.23
CA CYS A 160 5.45 25.65 9.49
C CYS A 160 5.03 25.86 10.94
N HIS A 161 5.90 25.57 11.91
CA HIS A 161 5.61 25.76 13.34
C HIS A 161 5.31 27.22 13.70
N LYS A 162 6.03 28.18 13.07
CA LYS A 162 5.73 29.61 13.25
C LYS A 162 4.28 29.95 12.85
N HIS A 163 3.68 29.18 11.94
CA HIS A 163 2.31 29.37 11.45
C HIS A 163 1.30 28.38 12.08
N GLY A 164 1.70 27.61 13.09
CA GLY A 164 0.85 26.63 13.75
C GLY A 164 0.57 25.37 12.91
N VAL A 165 1.39 25.09 11.88
CA VAL A 165 1.23 23.96 10.96
C VAL A 165 2.21 22.85 11.31
N ARG A 166 1.70 21.61 11.46
CA ARG A 166 2.52 20.41 11.74
C ARG A 166 3.25 19.92 10.50
N VAL A 167 4.38 19.24 10.71
CA VAL A 167 5.23 18.71 9.64
C VAL A 167 5.43 17.21 9.79
N TYR A 168 4.98 16.43 8.80
CA TYR A 168 5.17 14.98 8.76
C TYR A 168 6.13 14.60 7.63
N VAL A 169 7.10 13.74 7.92
CA VAL A 169 8.10 13.32 6.94
C VAL A 169 7.90 11.86 6.54
N THR A 170 7.90 11.61 5.22
CA THR A 170 7.73 10.26 4.69
C THR A 170 9.04 9.49 4.64
N LEU A 171 9.12 8.35 5.35
CA LEU A 171 10.11 7.29 5.25
C LEU A 171 9.39 5.99 4.89
N ASN A 172 8.61 6.03 3.80
CA ASN A 172 7.56 5.06 3.51
C ASN A 172 7.87 4.15 2.31
N THR A 173 9.09 3.65 2.25
CA THR A 173 9.51 2.61 1.31
C THR A 173 10.04 1.40 2.07
N LEU A 174 9.97 0.22 1.46
CA LEU A 174 10.63 -0.97 1.99
C LEU A 174 12.16 -0.80 1.95
N LEU A 175 12.85 -1.29 2.97
CA LEU A 175 14.29 -1.15 3.15
C LEU A 175 15.00 -2.51 3.08
N TYR A 176 16.29 -2.47 2.74
CA TYR A 176 17.20 -3.61 2.90
C TYR A 176 18.03 -3.42 4.17
N ASP A 177 18.61 -4.49 4.73
CA ASP A 177 19.39 -4.43 5.97
C ASP A 177 20.41 -3.30 6.00
N ARG A 178 21.19 -3.15 4.91
CA ARG A 178 22.22 -2.10 4.79
C ARG A 178 21.66 -0.66 4.78
N GLU A 179 20.36 -0.48 4.60
CA GLU A 179 19.70 0.83 4.55
C GLU A 179 19.06 1.20 5.90
N LEU A 180 18.87 0.22 6.80
CA LEU A 180 18.20 0.42 8.09
C LEU A 180 18.94 1.44 8.98
N GLU A 181 20.24 1.27 9.17
CA GLU A 181 21.04 2.13 10.04
C GLU A 181 21.05 3.59 9.53
N GLU A 182 21.32 3.79 8.24
CA GLU A 182 21.34 5.11 7.63
C GLU A 182 19.95 5.79 7.72
N THR A 183 18.87 5.04 7.49
CA THR A 183 17.51 5.55 7.58
C THR A 183 17.13 5.91 9.00
N ALA A 184 17.51 5.11 9.99
CA ALA A 184 17.28 5.39 11.39
C ALA A 184 18.09 6.61 11.89
N ARG A 185 19.34 6.78 11.44
CA ARG A 185 20.13 8.01 11.69
C ARG A 185 19.47 9.25 11.10
N TYR A 186 18.89 9.10 9.90
CA TYR A 186 18.13 10.19 9.31
C TYR A 186 16.83 10.48 10.07
N ALA A 187 16.15 9.47 10.61
CA ALA A 187 14.99 9.67 11.48
C ALA A 187 15.35 10.43 12.79
N ALA A 188 16.49 10.11 13.39
CA ALA A 188 17.01 10.85 14.54
C ALA A 188 17.29 12.34 14.20
N PHE A 189 17.91 12.60 13.06
CA PHE A 189 18.09 13.97 12.55
C PHE A 189 16.74 14.70 12.35
N LEU A 190 15.70 14.02 11.83
CA LEU A 190 14.38 14.62 11.68
C LEU A 190 13.73 14.97 13.03
N GLN A 191 13.92 14.11 14.04
CA GLN A 191 13.51 14.40 15.42
C GLN A 191 14.22 15.64 15.98
N GLU A 192 15.53 15.76 15.77
CA GLU A 192 16.30 16.94 16.15
C GLU A 192 15.82 18.22 15.43
N CYS A 193 15.35 18.11 14.20
CA CYS A 193 14.75 19.23 13.47
C CYS A 193 13.40 19.66 14.03
N GLY A 194 12.76 18.85 14.88
CA GLY A 194 11.42 19.08 15.43
C GLY A 194 10.30 18.62 14.49
N VAL A 195 10.54 17.61 13.63
CA VAL A 195 9.48 16.99 12.83
C VAL A 195 8.46 16.34 13.77
N ASP A 196 7.16 16.57 13.53
CA ASP A 196 6.10 16.15 14.43
C ASP A 196 5.80 14.65 14.35
N ALA A 197 5.89 14.04 13.16
CA ALA A 197 5.73 12.58 12.99
C ALA A 197 6.44 12.05 11.75
N LEU A 198 6.73 10.74 11.75
CA LEU A 198 7.24 10.01 10.60
C LEU A 198 6.16 9.11 9.99
N ILE A 199 5.91 9.25 8.69
CA ILE A 199 5.03 8.35 7.94
C ILE A 199 5.87 7.19 7.41
N VAL A 200 5.72 6.01 8.01
CA VAL A 200 6.61 4.85 7.80
C VAL A 200 5.85 3.68 7.14
N ALA A 201 6.59 2.81 6.44
CA ALA A 201 6.01 1.64 5.79
C ALA A 201 6.82 0.35 5.98
N ASP A 202 8.11 0.44 6.27
CA ASP A 202 8.94 -0.73 6.48
C ASP A 202 8.78 -1.25 7.92
N PRO A 203 8.30 -2.50 8.13
CA PRO A 203 8.06 -3.02 9.47
C PRO A 203 9.35 -3.17 10.31
N GLY A 204 10.47 -3.51 9.67
CA GLY A 204 11.76 -3.60 10.35
C GLY A 204 12.27 -2.24 10.82
N LEU A 205 12.08 -1.19 10.01
CA LEU A 205 12.37 0.18 10.41
C LEU A 205 11.47 0.59 11.59
N CYS A 206 10.17 0.29 11.53
CA CYS A 206 9.24 0.62 12.62
C CYS A 206 9.72 0.01 13.95
N ARG A 207 10.13 -1.27 13.93
CA ARG A 207 10.66 -1.93 15.12
C ARG A 207 11.92 -1.24 15.66
N LEU A 208 12.84 -0.87 14.77
CA LEU A 208 14.07 -0.17 15.15
C LEU A 208 13.76 1.21 15.74
N LEU A 209 12.90 2.00 15.10
CA LEU A 209 12.53 3.34 15.58
C LEU A 209 11.78 3.30 16.90
N HIS A 210 10.87 2.34 17.10
CA HIS A 210 10.17 2.16 18.37
C HIS A 210 11.13 1.94 19.54
N ALA A 211 12.22 1.20 19.31
CA ALA A 211 13.25 0.98 20.33
C ALA A 211 14.23 2.14 20.50
N ALA A 212 14.64 2.79 19.40
CA ALA A 212 15.70 3.80 19.41
C ALA A 212 15.20 5.24 19.59
N LEU A 213 13.99 5.54 19.11
CA LEU A 213 13.36 6.87 19.13
C LEU A 213 11.91 6.78 19.67
N PRO A 214 11.71 6.36 20.94
CA PRO A 214 10.39 6.08 21.50
C PRO A 214 9.47 7.31 21.58
N ASP A 215 10.04 8.52 21.56
CA ASP A 215 9.28 9.77 21.61
C ASP A 215 8.88 10.29 20.22
N MET A 216 9.35 9.65 19.13
CA MET A 216 8.98 10.02 17.77
C MET A 216 7.63 9.39 17.39
N GLU A 217 6.66 10.22 17.05
CA GLU A 217 5.36 9.73 16.56
C GLU A 217 5.51 9.00 15.23
N LEU A 218 4.90 7.80 15.15
CA LEU A 218 4.87 6.98 13.95
C LEU A 218 3.46 6.92 13.38
N HIS A 219 3.31 7.29 12.11
CA HIS A 219 2.10 7.14 11.33
C HIS A 219 2.28 5.97 10.35
N ALA A 220 1.40 4.96 10.42
CA ALA A 220 1.43 3.83 9.51
C ALA A 220 1.00 4.28 8.11
N SER A 221 1.92 4.22 7.14
CA SER A 221 1.65 4.60 5.75
C SER A 221 0.60 3.68 5.11
N THR A 222 -0.15 4.18 4.13
CA THR A 222 -1.00 3.35 3.25
C THR A 222 -0.21 2.23 2.54
N GLN A 223 1.12 2.34 2.47
CA GLN A 223 2.00 1.29 1.96
C GLN A 223 2.09 0.06 2.89
N MET A 224 1.66 0.15 4.15
CA MET A 224 1.51 -0.98 5.07
C MET A 224 0.26 -1.82 4.81
N ALA A 225 -0.56 -1.43 3.84
CA ALA A 225 -1.71 -2.20 3.36
C ALA A 225 -2.76 -2.51 4.43
N VAL A 226 -3.07 -1.56 5.31
CA VAL A 226 -4.09 -1.69 6.36
C VAL A 226 -5.49 -1.59 5.75
N HIS A 227 -6.27 -2.67 5.85
CA HIS A 227 -7.61 -2.78 5.27
C HIS A 227 -8.68 -3.10 6.30
N GLU A 228 -8.28 -3.56 7.47
CA GLU A 228 -9.17 -4.06 8.51
C GLU A 228 -8.93 -3.31 9.83
N THR A 229 -9.99 -3.11 10.58
CA THR A 229 -9.95 -2.50 11.93
C THR A 229 -9.02 -3.25 12.87
N GLY A 230 -8.98 -4.60 12.77
CA GLY A 230 -8.06 -5.41 13.57
C GLY A 230 -6.59 -5.11 13.31
N ALA A 231 -6.20 -4.84 12.05
CA ALA A 231 -4.84 -4.41 11.74
C ALA A 231 -4.52 -3.03 12.31
N ALA A 232 -5.45 -2.08 12.19
CA ALA A 232 -5.28 -0.74 12.73
C ALA A 232 -5.12 -0.77 14.26
N ARG A 233 -5.94 -1.57 14.94
CA ARG A 233 -5.84 -1.78 16.40
C ARG A 233 -4.48 -2.34 16.81
N LEU A 234 -4.02 -3.42 16.19
CA LEU A 234 -2.72 -4.02 16.48
C LEU A 234 -1.55 -3.05 16.28
N LEU A 235 -1.63 -2.19 15.25
CA LEU A 235 -0.62 -1.15 15.05
C LEU A 235 -0.69 -0.07 16.13
N GLY A 236 -1.90 0.31 16.57
CA GLY A 236 -2.09 1.23 17.71
C GLY A 236 -1.52 0.65 19.01
N GLU A 237 -1.80 -0.61 19.31
CA GLU A 237 -1.25 -1.34 20.46
C GLU A 237 0.28 -1.47 20.38
N TYR A 238 0.84 -1.60 19.18
CA TYR A 238 2.29 -1.59 18.95
C TYR A 238 2.93 -0.21 19.18
N GLY A 239 2.17 0.87 19.15
CA GLY A 239 2.67 2.23 19.40
C GLY A 239 2.57 3.21 18.23
N PHE A 240 1.83 2.89 17.17
CA PHE A 240 1.49 3.88 16.15
C PHE A 240 0.40 4.82 16.68
N SER A 241 0.59 6.14 16.52
CA SER A 241 -0.41 7.14 16.87
C SER A 241 -1.50 7.28 15.81
N ARG A 242 -1.17 6.98 14.53
CA ARG A 242 -2.06 7.16 13.39
C ARG A 242 -1.88 6.07 12.34
N VAL A 243 -2.99 5.68 11.70
CA VAL A 243 -3.00 4.75 10.56
C VAL A 243 -3.59 5.45 9.33
N VAL A 244 -2.88 5.33 8.18
CA VAL A 244 -3.40 5.72 6.87
C VAL A 244 -3.88 4.46 6.15
N PRO A 245 -5.17 4.13 6.18
CA PRO A 245 -5.67 2.91 5.60
C PRO A 245 -5.55 2.88 4.08
N ALA A 246 -5.86 1.74 3.51
CA ALA A 246 -5.94 1.55 2.07
C ALA A 246 -7.00 2.47 1.45
N ARG A 247 -6.77 2.90 0.21
CA ARG A 247 -7.64 3.87 -0.49
C ARG A 247 -8.90 3.25 -1.07
N GLU A 248 -8.98 1.95 -1.06
CA GLU A 248 -10.08 1.14 -1.56
C GLU A 248 -11.14 0.80 -0.50
N LEU A 249 -11.05 1.37 0.70
CA LEU A 249 -12.05 1.18 1.76
C LEU A 249 -13.33 1.99 1.50
N SER A 250 -14.46 1.40 1.88
CA SER A 250 -15.77 2.04 1.88
C SER A 250 -15.97 2.95 3.11
N LEU A 251 -17.01 3.80 3.07
CA LEU A 251 -17.45 4.57 4.24
C LEU A 251 -17.66 3.68 5.47
N GLY A 252 -18.31 2.51 5.28
CA GLY A 252 -18.58 1.57 6.37
C GLY A 252 -17.31 1.04 7.02
N ASP A 253 -16.30 0.60 6.20
CA ASP A 253 -15.02 0.13 6.71
C ASP A 253 -14.27 1.26 7.45
N ILE A 254 -14.27 2.48 6.90
CA ILE A 254 -13.62 3.66 7.50
C ILE A 254 -14.30 4.01 8.84
N TYR A 255 -15.61 4.05 8.88
CA TYR A 255 -16.35 4.38 10.11
C TYR A 255 -16.12 3.34 11.22
N THR A 256 -16.15 2.04 10.87
CA THR A 256 -15.81 0.96 11.80
C THR A 256 -14.39 1.12 12.33
N MET A 257 -13.44 1.43 11.46
CA MET A 257 -12.05 1.65 11.86
C MET A 257 -11.90 2.86 12.79
N CYS A 258 -12.56 3.99 12.50
CA CYS A 258 -12.53 5.17 13.37
C CYS A 258 -13.12 4.90 14.75
N SER A 259 -14.22 4.14 14.81
CA SER A 259 -14.95 3.88 16.07
C SER A 259 -14.33 2.78 16.93
N GLU A 260 -13.67 1.79 16.33
CA GLU A 260 -13.30 0.57 17.03
C GLU A 260 -11.78 0.30 17.12
N SER A 261 -10.94 0.98 16.30
CA SER A 261 -9.51 0.68 16.30
C SER A 261 -8.74 1.25 17.49
N GLY A 262 -9.21 2.37 18.07
CA GLY A 262 -8.51 3.08 19.14
C GLY A 262 -7.28 3.87 18.70
N VAL A 263 -7.02 3.97 17.39
CA VAL A 263 -5.92 4.74 16.78
C VAL A 263 -6.47 5.81 15.84
N GLU A 264 -5.77 6.93 15.66
CA GLU A 264 -6.19 7.96 14.72
C GLU A 264 -6.22 7.43 13.27
N VAL A 265 -7.29 7.75 12.53
CA VAL A 265 -7.47 7.33 11.13
C VAL A 265 -7.31 8.54 10.20
N GLU A 266 -6.41 8.43 9.21
CA GLU A 266 -6.12 9.45 8.20
C GLU A 266 -6.54 8.95 6.82
N VAL A 267 -7.46 9.62 6.14
CA VAL A 267 -8.05 9.17 4.88
C VAL A 267 -7.66 10.06 3.71
N PHE A 268 -7.26 9.47 2.58
CA PHE A 268 -7.10 10.23 1.33
C PHE A 268 -8.46 10.69 0.81
N VAL A 269 -8.58 11.99 0.53
CA VAL A 269 -9.83 12.61 0.06
C VAL A 269 -9.75 13.20 -1.34
N HIS A 270 -8.54 13.36 -1.88
CA HIS A 270 -8.36 13.95 -3.20
C HIS A 270 -7.09 13.46 -3.90
N GLY A 271 -7.17 13.24 -5.23
CA GLY A 271 -6.04 12.99 -6.12
C GLY A 271 -5.94 11.57 -6.63
N ALA A 272 -4.74 11.14 -7.03
CA ALA A 272 -4.54 9.90 -7.76
C ALA A 272 -4.85 8.63 -6.96
N LEU A 273 -5.66 7.73 -7.57
CA LEU A 273 -5.90 6.37 -7.08
C LEU A 273 -4.97 5.35 -7.72
N CYS A 274 -4.66 4.30 -6.96
CA CYS A 274 -4.11 3.05 -7.46
C CYS A 274 -5.25 2.04 -7.69
N VAL A 275 -5.17 1.24 -8.75
CA VAL A 275 -6.14 0.17 -9.02
C VAL A 275 -5.82 -1.10 -8.23
N CYS A 276 -4.54 -1.31 -7.91
CA CYS A 276 -4.09 -2.41 -7.07
C CYS A 276 -4.32 -2.07 -5.61
N ARG A 277 -4.62 -3.09 -4.81
CA ARG A 277 -4.58 -2.99 -3.35
C ARG A 277 -3.37 -2.19 -2.89
N SER A 278 -3.61 -1.17 -2.05
CA SER A 278 -2.59 -0.22 -1.61
C SER A 278 -1.40 -0.94 -0.98
N GLY A 279 -0.17 -0.54 -1.35
CA GLY A 279 1.07 -1.13 -0.83
C GLY A 279 1.44 -2.53 -1.37
N GLN A 280 0.60 -3.18 -2.19
CA GLN A 280 0.77 -4.59 -2.59
C GLN A 280 1.13 -4.80 -4.08
N CYS A 281 1.39 -3.71 -4.82
CA CYS A 281 1.66 -3.79 -6.26
C CYS A 281 3.10 -4.21 -6.56
N LEU A 282 3.26 -5.35 -7.23
CA LEU A 282 4.55 -5.87 -7.71
C LEU A 282 4.74 -5.71 -9.23
N PHE A 283 3.78 -5.12 -9.96
CA PHE A 283 3.81 -5.08 -11.41
C PHE A 283 5.03 -4.32 -11.94
N SER A 284 5.27 -3.12 -11.40
CA SER A 284 6.37 -2.28 -11.85
C SER A 284 7.76 -2.87 -11.54
N SER A 285 7.89 -3.60 -10.43
CA SER A 285 9.15 -4.22 -10.03
C SER A 285 9.46 -5.49 -10.81
N LEU A 286 8.54 -6.45 -10.86
CA LEU A 286 8.80 -7.76 -11.47
C LEU A 286 8.84 -7.72 -13.00
N VAL A 287 8.12 -6.79 -13.64
CA VAL A 287 8.10 -6.62 -15.09
C VAL A 287 9.13 -5.58 -15.57
N GLY A 288 9.32 -4.51 -14.82
CA GLY A 288 10.15 -3.37 -15.23
C GLY A 288 11.39 -3.11 -14.38
N GLY A 289 11.63 -3.86 -13.32
CA GLY A 289 12.77 -3.69 -12.42
C GLY A 289 12.71 -2.39 -11.58
N ARG A 290 11.54 -1.74 -11.49
CA ARG A 290 11.30 -0.47 -10.79
C ARG A 290 10.26 -0.67 -9.70
N SER A 291 10.70 -0.84 -8.46
CA SER A 291 9.78 -1.14 -7.36
C SER A 291 8.90 0.06 -7.00
N GLY A 292 7.57 -0.16 -7.04
CA GLY A 292 6.60 0.79 -6.52
C GLY A 292 6.69 0.94 -5.01
N ASN A 293 7.00 -0.14 -4.31
CA ASN A 293 7.18 -0.18 -2.85
C ASN A 293 8.48 0.49 -2.39
N ARG A 294 9.35 0.85 -3.35
CA ARG A 294 10.59 1.59 -3.13
C ARG A 294 10.60 2.96 -3.83
N GLY A 295 9.41 3.48 -4.18
CA GLY A 295 9.26 4.83 -4.72
C GLY A 295 9.54 5.01 -6.21
N GLU A 296 9.78 3.93 -6.98
CA GLU A 296 10.18 3.97 -8.39
C GLU A 296 9.08 3.54 -9.37
N CYS A 297 7.81 3.54 -8.97
CA CYS A 297 6.70 3.06 -9.76
C CYS A 297 6.67 3.67 -11.17
N ALA A 298 6.69 2.79 -12.21
CA ALA A 298 6.57 3.19 -13.61
C ALA A 298 5.12 3.41 -14.07
N GLN A 299 4.12 3.24 -13.17
CA GLN A 299 2.70 3.37 -13.44
C GLN A 299 2.19 2.44 -14.58
N PRO A 300 2.47 1.12 -14.57
CA PRO A 300 2.01 0.22 -15.62
C PRO A 300 0.47 0.19 -15.73
N CYS A 301 -0.27 0.43 -14.65
CA CYS A 301 -1.72 0.54 -14.66
C CYS A 301 -2.27 1.69 -15.54
N ARG A 302 -1.43 2.65 -15.94
CA ARG A 302 -1.80 3.76 -16.84
C ARG A 302 -1.49 3.47 -18.31
N LEU A 303 -0.98 2.29 -18.63
CA LEU A 303 -0.71 1.85 -19.99
C LEU A 303 -1.96 1.15 -20.59
N PRO A 304 -2.07 1.13 -21.94
CA PRO A 304 -3.15 0.40 -22.58
C PRO A 304 -2.92 -1.11 -22.59
N TYR A 305 -3.99 -1.86 -22.31
CA TYR A 305 -4.10 -3.32 -22.43
C TYR A 305 -5.36 -3.68 -23.21
N ASN A 306 -5.33 -4.73 -24.02
CA ASN A 306 -6.45 -5.16 -24.85
C ASN A 306 -7.06 -4.03 -25.70
N GLY A 307 -6.25 -3.04 -26.09
CA GLY A 307 -6.71 -1.85 -26.84
C GLY A 307 -7.41 -0.76 -26.02
N GLY A 308 -7.58 -0.95 -24.71
CA GLY A 308 -8.19 0.02 -23.77
C GLY A 308 -7.31 0.33 -22.56
N TYR A 309 -7.92 0.87 -21.51
CA TYR A 309 -7.23 1.25 -20.26
C TYR A 309 -7.94 0.65 -19.03
N PRO A 310 -8.09 -0.69 -18.95
CA PRO A 310 -8.91 -1.34 -17.93
C PRO A 310 -8.34 -1.23 -16.51
N LEU A 311 -7.13 -0.72 -16.33
CA LEU A 311 -6.46 -0.53 -15.06
C LEU A 311 -6.29 0.94 -14.67
N SER A 312 -6.75 1.90 -15.50
CA SER A 312 -6.53 3.32 -15.26
C SER A 312 -7.73 3.96 -14.58
N LEU A 313 -7.67 4.15 -13.28
CA LEU A 313 -8.73 4.82 -12.52
C LEU A 313 -8.70 6.35 -12.72
N ARG A 314 -9.87 7.00 -12.61
CA ARG A 314 -10.02 8.43 -12.40
C ARG A 314 -9.35 8.86 -11.10
N ASP A 315 -9.21 10.16 -10.88
CA ASP A 315 -8.72 10.67 -9.60
C ASP A 315 -9.87 10.65 -8.56
N LEU A 316 -9.51 10.42 -7.29
CA LEU A 316 -10.44 10.50 -6.16
C LEU A 316 -10.86 11.94 -5.92
N CYS A 317 -12.13 12.16 -5.57
CA CYS A 317 -12.59 13.41 -4.98
C CYS A 317 -13.76 13.13 -4.02
N LEU A 318 -13.53 13.35 -2.73
CA LEU A 318 -14.54 13.22 -1.68
C LEU A 318 -15.06 14.59 -1.19
N GLY A 319 -14.87 15.65 -1.96
CA GLY A 319 -15.41 16.98 -1.63
C GLY A 319 -16.94 16.99 -1.49
N GLY A 320 -17.65 16.11 -2.20
CA GLY A 320 -19.11 15.92 -2.07
C GLY A 320 -19.55 15.15 -0.80
N HIS A 321 -18.60 14.63 0.01
CA HIS A 321 -18.85 13.77 1.17
C HIS A 321 -18.28 14.35 2.49
N MET A 322 -17.95 15.64 2.54
CA MET A 322 -17.28 16.25 3.69
C MET A 322 -18.05 16.10 4.99
N THR A 323 -19.37 16.25 4.95
CA THR A 323 -20.22 16.10 6.14
C THR A 323 -20.21 14.68 6.69
N GLU A 324 -20.11 13.67 5.82
CA GLU A 324 -19.98 12.26 6.18
C GLU A 324 -18.61 11.98 6.82
N LEU A 325 -17.54 12.51 6.22
CA LEU A 325 -16.18 12.35 6.73
C LEU A 325 -16.01 12.94 8.15
N ILE A 326 -16.62 14.12 8.40
CA ILE A 326 -16.64 14.74 9.76
C ILE A 326 -17.44 13.86 10.74
N ARG A 327 -18.61 13.38 10.33
CA ARG A 327 -19.47 12.51 11.15
C ARG A 327 -18.83 11.16 11.47
N ALA A 328 -18.03 10.63 10.56
CA ALA A 328 -17.30 9.37 10.74
C ALA A 328 -16.15 9.46 11.77
N GLY A 329 -15.79 10.66 12.23
CA GLY A 329 -14.75 10.85 13.26
C GLY A 329 -13.33 10.67 12.72
N ILE A 330 -13.11 10.90 11.41
CA ILE A 330 -11.78 10.84 10.79
C ILE A 330 -10.89 11.91 11.41
N ALA A 331 -9.65 11.54 11.79
CA ALA A 331 -8.70 12.45 12.42
C ALA A 331 -7.98 13.38 11.43
N SER A 332 -7.73 12.91 10.19
CA SER A 332 -6.99 13.69 9.19
C SER A 332 -7.47 13.41 7.77
N LEU A 333 -7.64 14.46 6.97
CA LEU A 333 -7.99 14.43 5.56
C LEU A 333 -6.74 14.71 4.71
N LYS A 334 -6.30 13.71 3.95
CA LYS A 334 -5.06 13.77 3.18
C LYS A 334 -5.28 14.03 1.70
N ILE A 335 -4.63 15.08 1.19
CA ILE A 335 -4.58 15.37 -0.24
C ILE A 335 -3.38 14.66 -0.87
N GLU A 336 -3.55 13.95 -1.99
CA GLU A 336 -2.44 13.37 -2.77
C GLU A 336 -1.90 14.39 -3.77
N GLY A 337 -0.56 14.53 -3.85
CA GLY A 337 -0.05 15.43 -4.89
C GLY A 337 1.34 16.02 -4.70
N ARG A 338 2.33 15.38 -4.07
CA ARG A 338 3.70 15.91 -3.89
C ARG A 338 4.41 16.36 -5.18
N MET A 339 3.98 15.87 -6.35
CA MET A 339 4.53 16.25 -7.66
C MET A 339 3.61 17.22 -8.43
N LYS A 340 2.67 17.87 -7.76
CA LYS A 340 1.72 18.79 -8.36
C LYS A 340 2.24 20.24 -8.36
N SER A 341 1.56 21.11 -9.12
CA SER A 341 1.92 22.53 -9.22
C SER A 341 1.43 23.33 -8.01
N PRO A 342 2.04 24.51 -7.74
CA PRO A 342 1.54 25.42 -6.72
C PRO A 342 0.06 25.81 -6.92
N THR A 343 -0.39 26.02 -8.18
CA THR A 343 -1.79 26.29 -8.49
C THR A 343 -2.73 25.17 -8.04
N TYR A 344 -2.37 23.91 -8.30
CA TYR A 344 -3.15 22.77 -7.84
C TYR A 344 -3.25 22.76 -6.30
N ILE A 345 -2.12 22.92 -5.61
CA ILE A 345 -2.12 22.91 -4.14
C ILE A 345 -2.97 24.04 -3.58
N ARG A 346 -2.84 25.26 -4.13
CA ARG A 346 -3.67 26.39 -3.71
C ARG A 346 -5.16 26.08 -3.87
N THR A 347 -5.59 25.72 -5.08
CA THR A 347 -6.99 25.49 -5.40
C THR A 347 -7.59 24.39 -4.52
N VAL A 348 -6.93 23.22 -4.48
CA VAL A 348 -7.45 22.08 -3.73
C VAL A 348 -7.48 22.37 -2.23
N THR A 349 -6.41 22.91 -1.66
CA THR A 349 -6.34 23.19 -0.22
C THR A 349 -7.37 24.25 0.20
N SER A 350 -7.49 25.36 -0.54
CA SER A 350 -8.44 26.43 -0.20
C SER A 350 -9.90 25.95 -0.26
N ILE A 351 -10.26 25.13 -1.25
CA ILE A 351 -11.62 24.57 -1.33
C ILE A 351 -11.87 23.63 -0.15
N TYR A 352 -11.00 22.63 0.10
CA TYR A 352 -11.18 21.70 1.22
C TYR A 352 -11.18 22.41 2.59
N ARG A 353 -10.39 23.49 2.75
CA ARG A 353 -10.42 24.32 3.96
C ARG A 353 -11.79 24.98 4.15
N SER A 354 -12.34 25.63 3.11
CA SER A 354 -13.68 26.20 3.17
C SER A 354 -14.76 25.17 3.50
N LEU A 355 -14.69 23.97 2.89
CA LEU A 355 -15.64 22.89 3.16
C LEU A 355 -15.59 22.43 4.63
N LEU A 356 -14.40 22.35 5.21
CA LEU A 356 -14.19 22.01 6.62
C LEU A 356 -14.73 23.08 7.56
N ASP A 357 -14.35 24.35 7.33
CA ASP A 357 -14.74 25.49 8.19
C ASP A 357 -16.26 25.68 8.19
N GLU A 358 -16.88 25.51 7.02
CA GLU A 358 -18.33 25.66 6.84
C GLU A 358 -19.09 24.35 7.11
N ARG A 359 -18.41 23.24 7.37
CA ARG A 359 -19.00 21.90 7.62
C ARG A 359 -20.00 21.49 6.55
N ARG A 360 -19.66 21.67 5.29
CA ARG A 360 -20.53 21.40 4.14
C ARG A 360 -19.86 20.60 3.06
N ASN A 361 -20.66 20.05 2.18
CA ASN A 361 -20.21 19.39 0.96
C ASN A 361 -19.89 20.43 -0.14
N ALA A 362 -19.03 20.02 -1.11
CA ALA A 362 -18.67 20.86 -2.24
C ALA A 362 -19.86 21.11 -3.17
N THR A 363 -19.95 22.33 -3.68
CA THR A 363 -20.89 22.70 -4.75
C THR A 363 -20.41 22.16 -6.10
N SER A 364 -21.32 22.13 -7.09
CA SER A 364 -20.97 21.74 -8.46
C SER A 364 -19.88 22.63 -9.09
N ASP A 365 -19.85 23.92 -8.77
CA ASP A 365 -18.84 24.85 -9.29
C ASP A 365 -17.46 24.56 -8.66
N GLU A 366 -17.38 24.30 -7.34
CA GLU A 366 -16.16 23.90 -6.65
C GLU A 366 -15.63 22.55 -7.18
N LEU A 367 -16.50 21.58 -7.43
CA LEU A 367 -16.11 20.32 -8.07
C LEU A 367 -15.57 20.54 -9.50
N CYS A 368 -16.14 21.48 -10.27
CA CYS A 368 -15.61 21.86 -11.57
C CYS A 368 -14.23 22.53 -11.46
N GLU A 369 -14.01 23.40 -10.49
CA GLU A 369 -12.72 24.04 -10.23
C GLU A 369 -11.65 23.03 -9.83
N LEU A 370 -11.98 22.08 -8.95
CA LEU A 370 -11.11 20.95 -8.58
C LEU A 370 -10.71 20.12 -9.81
N ARG A 371 -11.68 19.79 -10.71
CA ARG A 371 -11.44 19.06 -11.95
C ARG A 371 -10.46 19.80 -12.85
N ASP A 372 -10.67 21.09 -13.04
CA ASP A 372 -9.88 21.92 -13.95
C ASP A 372 -8.46 22.14 -13.41
N ALA A 373 -8.28 22.15 -12.07
CA ALA A 373 -6.97 22.14 -11.43
C ALA A 373 -6.14 20.91 -11.84
N PHE A 374 -6.71 19.74 -11.77
CA PHE A 374 -6.14 18.49 -12.31
C PHE A 374 -7.11 17.32 -12.17
N SER A 375 -7.39 16.61 -13.27
CA SER A 375 -8.10 15.33 -13.22
C SER A 375 -7.70 14.39 -14.36
N ARG A 376 -8.23 13.16 -14.34
CA ARG A 376 -8.18 12.15 -15.40
C ARG A 376 -9.60 11.84 -15.85
N SER A 377 -10.11 12.63 -16.77
CA SER A 377 -11.50 12.57 -17.24
C SER A 377 -12.54 12.76 -16.13
N GLY A 378 -12.22 13.67 -15.18
CA GLY A 378 -13.03 13.91 -13.98
C GLY A 378 -12.62 13.01 -12.80
N PHE A 379 -13.53 12.81 -11.88
CA PHE A 379 -13.33 12.16 -10.59
C PHE A 379 -14.17 10.90 -10.40
N THR A 380 -13.84 10.13 -9.37
CA THR A 380 -14.62 9.02 -8.85
C THR A 380 -14.58 9.03 -7.33
N ASP A 381 -15.64 8.54 -6.72
CA ASP A 381 -15.81 8.19 -5.30
C ASP A 381 -16.17 6.71 -5.12
N GLY A 382 -16.07 5.91 -6.22
CA GLY A 382 -16.61 4.56 -6.30
C GLY A 382 -16.17 3.62 -5.18
N TYR A 383 -14.93 3.66 -4.71
CA TYR A 383 -14.51 2.89 -3.54
C TYR A 383 -15.25 3.33 -2.27
N TYR A 384 -15.35 4.64 -2.03
CA TYR A 384 -15.96 5.20 -0.83
C TYR A 384 -17.45 4.86 -0.72
N VAL A 385 -18.19 4.95 -1.82
CA VAL A 385 -19.63 4.61 -1.87
C VAL A 385 -19.88 3.12 -2.15
N ASP A 386 -18.81 2.31 -2.22
CA ASP A 386 -18.85 0.89 -2.52
C ASP A 386 -19.54 0.54 -3.86
N GLY A 387 -19.46 1.47 -4.82
CA GLY A 387 -20.03 1.40 -6.15
C GLY A 387 -18.96 1.10 -7.21
N LEU A 388 -18.50 -0.15 -7.27
CA LEU A 388 -17.38 -0.56 -8.14
C LEU A 388 -17.86 -0.87 -9.55
N ASP A 389 -17.70 0.06 -10.48
CA ASP A 389 -18.07 -0.09 -11.90
C ASP A 389 -17.05 0.55 -12.85
N ASP A 390 -17.28 0.40 -14.16
CA ASP A 390 -16.42 0.97 -15.21
C ASP A 390 -16.41 2.50 -15.26
N GLY A 391 -17.36 3.18 -14.58
CA GLY A 391 -17.36 4.63 -14.38
C GLY A 391 -16.15 5.13 -13.60
N MET A 392 -15.52 4.26 -12.80
CA MET A 392 -14.28 4.57 -12.10
C MET A 392 -13.07 4.69 -13.05
N LEU A 393 -13.16 4.17 -14.30
CA LEU A 393 -12.03 4.18 -15.24
C LEU A 393 -11.90 5.53 -15.94
N GLY A 394 -10.66 5.99 -16.12
CA GLY A 394 -10.38 7.26 -16.80
C GLY A 394 -8.93 7.44 -17.20
N ILE A 395 -8.72 8.23 -18.24
CA ILE A 395 -7.39 8.64 -18.73
C ILE A 395 -7.34 10.15 -18.82
N ARG A 396 -6.15 10.73 -18.73
CA ARG A 396 -6.00 12.17 -18.92
C ARG A 396 -6.10 12.52 -20.40
N SER A 397 -7.19 13.20 -20.78
CA SER A 397 -7.47 13.63 -22.13
C SER A 397 -6.70 14.90 -22.51
N GLU A 398 -6.71 15.30 -23.79
CA GLU A 398 -6.15 16.59 -24.23
C GLU A 398 -6.96 17.78 -23.69
N SER A 399 -8.29 17.63 -23.51
CA SER A 399 -9.12 18.65 -22.85
C SER A 399 -8.74 18.84 -21.38
N ASP A 400 -8.46 17.77 -20.63
CA ASP A 400 -7.97 17.88 -19.24
C ASP A 400 -6.63 18.63 -19.16
N LYS A 401 -5.74 18.39 -20.13
CA LYS A 401 -4.45 19.09 -20.21
C LYS A 401 -4.63 20.57 -20.52
N ALA A 402 -5.54 20.89 -21.44
CA ALA A 402 -5.84 22.27 -21.83
C ALA A 402 -6.46 23.05 -20.65
N ALA A 403 -7.43 22.49 -19.93
CA ALA A 403 -8.04 23.11 -18.75
C ALA A 403 -6.98 23.45 -17.69
N THR A 404 -6.12 22.49 -17.35
CA THR A 404 -5.01 22.70 -16.40
C THR A 404 -4.03 23.77 -16.89
N ALA A 405 -3.76 23.85 -18.19
CA ALA A 405 -2.89 24.88 -18.76
C ALA A 405 -3.52 26.27 -18.66
N GLN A 406 -4.80 26.41 -18.96
CA GLN A 406 -5.54 27.68 -18.84
C GLN A 406 -5.49 28.25 -17.43
N LEU A 407 -5.71 27.42 -16.40
CA LEU A 407 -5.58 27.84 -15.00
C LEU A 407 -4.17 28.32 -14.66
N ARG A 408 -3.13 27.65 -15.16
CA ARG A 408 -1.73 28.07 -14.95
C ARG A 408 -1.39 29.41 -15.62
N TYR A 409 -1.93 29.65 -16.82
CA TYR A 409 -1.73 30.90 -17.56
C TYR A 409 -2.60 32.05 -17.01
N GLY A 410 -3.84 31.75 -16.61
CA GLY A 410 -4.73 32.69 -15.94
C GLY A 410 -4.15 33.20 -14.62
N ALA A 411 -3.58 32.34 -13.82
CA ALA A 411 -2.90 32.68 -12.58
C ALA A 411 -1.64 33.57 -12.81
N LYS A 412 -0.93 33.43 -13.95
CA LYS A 412 0.21 34.28 -14.30
C LYS A 412 -0.21 35.66 -14.80
N ASN A 413 -1.35 35.75 -15.45
CA ASN A 413 -1.89 36.98 -16.00
C ASN A 413 -2.89 37.68 -15.08
N GLY A 414 -3.39 36.99 -14.06
CA GLY A 414 -4.42 37.44 -13.12
C GLY A 414 -3.94 38.35 -11.99
N ALA A 415 -2.69 38.87 -12.07
CA ALA A 415 -2.28 40.01 -11.24
C ALA A 415 -3.10 41.29 -11.58
N ASN A 416 -4.07 41.22 -12.52
CA ASN A 416 -4.89 42.34 -12.96
C ASN A 416 -6.33 41.96 -13.33
N VAL A 417 -7.02 41.09 -12.59
CA VAL A 417 -8.48 40.93 -12.72
C VAL A 417 -9.11 41.04 -11.34
N GLY A 418 -9.84 42.15 -11.21
CA GLY A 418 -10.47 42.61 -10.01
C GLY A 418 -11.39 41.59 -9.34
N SER A 419 -11.41 41.67 -8.03
CA SER A 419 -12.33 41.13 -7.10
C SER A 419 -13.78 41.14 -7.58
N VAL A 420 -14.40 39.93 -7.58
CA VAL A 420 -15.86 39.86 -7.46
C VAL A 420 -16.17 40.19 -6.01
N GLY A 421 -17.04 41.16 -5.83
CA GLY A 421 -17.22 41.90 -4.62
C GLY A 421 -17.53 41.07 -3.36
N ASN A 422 -16.82 41.44 -2.35
CA ASN A 422 -17.30 41.34 -0.97
C ASN A 422 -17.27 42.78 -0.39
N ALA A 423 -18.43 43.26 -0.08
CA ALA A 423 -18.60 44.58 0.53
C ALA A 423 -18.13 44.53 1.98
N GLY A 424 -17.15 45.38 2.32
CA GLY A 424 -16.93 45.86 3.67
C GLY A 424 -15.63 45.42 4.36
N ASN A 425 -14.58 46.10 4.17
CA ASN A 425 -13.75 46.89 5.07
C ASN A 425 -12.36 47.15 4.47
N GLY A 426 -12.01 48.41 4.36
CA GLY A 426 -10.74 48.84 3.75
C GLY A 426 -9.55 48.54 4.68
N GLY A 427 -8.53 47.93 4.10
CA GLY A 427 -7.20 47.80 4.67
C GLY A 427 -6.18 47.67 3.53
N ASN A 428 -5.42 48.71 3.35
CA ASN A 428 -4.39 48.97 2.34
C ASN A 428 -3.36 47.84 2.26
N VAL A 429 -3.26 47.13 1.15
CA VAL A 429 -2.18 46.15 0.91
C VAL A 429 -1.08 46.85 0.13
N GLY A 430 -0.04 47.22 0.86
CA GLY A 430 1.18 47.80 0.31
C GLY A 430 2.04 46.78 -0.45
N ASN A 431 2.64 47.25 -1.51
CA ASN A 431 3.65 46.66 -2.35
C ASN A 431 4.72 45.86 -1.57
N ILE A 432 4.92 44.56 -1.91
CA ILE A 432 6.03 43.78 -1.38
C ILE A 432 7.27 44.07 -2.24
N GLY A 433 8.13 44.95 -1.73
CA GLY A 433 9.50 45.12 -2.18
C GLY A 433 10.42 44.02 -1.64
N SER A 434 11.52 43.84 -2.35
CA SER A 434 12.66 42.96 -2.12
C SER A 434 13.06 42.79 -0.66
N VAL A 435 13.33 41.52 -0.29
CA VAL A 435 13.80 41.12 1.04
C VAL A 435 15.27 41.48 1.19
N GLU A 436 15.56 42.44 2.05
CA GLU A 436 16.89 42.68 2.61
C GLU A 436 17.00 42.01 3.99
N ASN A 437 18.18 41.49 4.27
CA ASN A 437 18.63 40.88 5.51
C ASN A 437 18.26 41.67 6.78
N VAL A 438 17.70 40.99 7.76
CA VAL A 438 17.67 41.52 9.15
C VAL A 438 18.23 40.46 10.08
N GLY A 439 19.27 40.86 10.78
CA GLY A 439 20.02 40.05 11.73
C GLY A 439 19.32 39.86 13.07
N ASP A 440 19.94 38.96 13.83
CA ASP A 440 19.61 38.52 15.20
C ASP A 440 19.25 39.65 16.19
N THR A 441 18.19 39.42 16.95
CA THR A 441 18.14 39.81 18.36
C THR A 441 17.23 38.92 19.18
N ASP A 442 17.80 38.29 20.18
CA ASP A 442 17.12 37.58 21.28
C ASP A 442 16.14 38.50 22.02
N ASN A 443 14.91 38.02 22.22
CA ASN A 443 14.18 38.33 23.45
C ASN A 443 13.02 37.34 23.66
N ILE A 444 13.16 36.50 24.67
CA ILE A 444 12.11 35.62 25.18
C ILE A 444 11.27 36.44 26.16
N GLY A 445 10.04 36.71 25.77
CA GLY A 445 9.01 37.34 26.62
C GLY A 445 7.80 36.42 26.80
N ASN A 446 7.55 36.03 28.03
CA ASN A 446 6.38 35.31 28.52
C ASN A 446 5.07 35.77 27.87
N ILE A 447 4.28 34.80 27.36
CA ILE A 447 2.84 35.00 27.12
C ILE A 447 2.07 33.97 27.90
N GLY A 448 1.09 34.51 28.63
CA GLY A 448 0.30 33.88 29.67
C GLY A 448 -0.67 32.81 29.21
N GLN A 449 -1.11 32.08 30.22
CA GLN A 449 -2.13 31.06 30.27
C GLN A 449 -3.44 31.51 29.63
N ALA A 450 -3.98 30.71 28.75
CA ALA A 450 -5.39 30.67 28.44
C ALA A 450 -5.89 29.21 28.54
N GLY A 451 -7.02 29.05 29.16
CA GLY A 451 -7.63 27.94 29.86
C GLY A 451 -7.89 26.65 29.14
N ASP A 452 -7.76 25.68 29.90
CA ASP A 452 -8.37 24.40 30.17
C ASP A 452 -9.43 23.90 29.19
N GLY A 453 -9.04 22.90 28.39
CA GLY A 453 -9.86 21.94 27.71
C GLY A 453 -9.12 20.60 27.74
N GLY A 454 -9.22 19.88 28.86
CA GLY A 454 -8.33 18.81 29.26
C GLY A 454 -8.28 17.62 28.30
N ARG A 455 -7.22 17.50 27.54
CA ARG A 455 -6.59 16.23 27.17
C ARG A 455 -5.34 16.08 28.04
N ARG A 456 -5.40 15.18 29.03
CA ARG A 456 -4.19 14.75 29.73
C ARG A 456 -3.25 14.11 28.73
N VAL A 457 -2.24 14.83 28.33
CA VAL A 457 -1.04 14.24 27.74
C VAL A 457 -0.39 13.44 28.87
N ILE A 458 -0.51 12.12 28.82
CA ILE A 458 0.29 11.23 29.66
C ILE A 458 1.70 11.32 29.08
N ILE A 459 2.58 12.07 29.75
CA ILE A 459 4.01 12.05 29.47
C ILE A 459 4.49 10.67 29.91
N PRO A 460 4.94 9.79 29.00
CA PRO A 460 5.52 8.51 29.37
C PRO A 460 6.79 8.77 30.20
N ALA A 461 6.98 7.96 31.24
CA ALA A 461 8.23 7.95 31.98
C ALA A 461 9.41 7.86 30.99
N GLN A 462 10.41 8.73 31.12
CA GLN A 462 11.60 8.76 30.27
C GLN A 462 12.19 7.35 30.15
N ARG A 463 11.92 6.67 29.02
CA ARG A 463 12.59 5.42 28.68
C ARG A 463 14.04 5.77 28.35
N ARG A 464 15.00 5.03 28.91
CA ARG A 464 16.41 5.16 28.54
C ARG A 464 16.53 4.80 27.07
N THR A 465 16.81 5.78 26.21
CA THR A 465 17.13 5.57 24.81
C THR A 465 18.48 4.88 24.69
N LEU A 466 18.51 3.74 24.00
CA LEU A 466 19.78 3.11 23.61
C LEU A 466 20.40 3.93 22.47
N PRO A 467 21.74 4.04 22.40
CA PRO A 467 22.40 4.55 21.20
C PRO A 467 21.91 3.78 19.96
N LEU A 468 21.62 4.48 18.88
CA LEU A 468 21.00 3.90 17.68
C LEU A 468 21.72 2.65 17.15
N HIS A 469 23.07 2.69 17.12
CA HIS A 469 23.90 1.57 16.70
C HIS A 469 23.72 0.36 17.64
N GLU A 470 23.70 0.57 18.92
CA GLU A 470 23.51 -0.46 19.93
C GLU A 470 22.12 -1.09 19.87
N ALA A 471 21.07 -0.29 19.64
CA ALA A 471 19.72 -0.78 19.40
C ALA A 471 19.62 -1.64 18.14
N LEU A 472 20.27 -1.25 17.04
CA LEU A 472 20.30 -2.01 15.79
C LEU A 472 21.04 -3.34 15.96
N GLU A 473 22.25 -3.33 16.52
CA GLU A 473 23.06 -4.55 16.72
C GLU A 473 22.37 -5.54 17.67
N ARG A 474 21.72 -5.07 18.72
CA ARG A 474 20.92 -5.93 19.61
C ARG A 474 19.77 -6.59 18.83
N GLN A 475 19.03 -5.88 18.03
CA GLN A 475 17.91 -6.43 17.27
C GLN A 475 18.36 -7.38 16.16
N LEU A 476 19.50 -7.10 15.50
CA LEU A 476 20.07 -8.01 14.52
C LEU A 476 20.61 -9.31 15.16
N SER A 477 21.15 -9.24 16.38
CA SER A 477 21.57 -10.42 17.16
C SER A 477 20.36 -11.27 17.56
N GLU A 478 19.29 -10.64 18.05
CA GLU A 478 18.01 -11.32 18.34
C GLU A 478 17.44 -12.05 17.11
N ALA A 479 17.49 -11.40 15.94
CA ALA A 479 17.06 -12.03 14.71
C ALA A 479 17.88 -13.28 14.35
N ALA A 480 19.20 -13.22 14.57
CA ALA A 480 20.09 -14.35 14.32
C ALA A 480 19.87 -15.51 15.31
N GLU A 481 19.64 -15.22 16.60
CA GLU A 481 19.35 -16.22 17.65
C GLU A 481 18.02 -16.93 17.35
N ARG A 482 16.93 -16.20 17.11
CA ARG A 482 15.64 -16.78 16.75
C ARG A 482 15.70 -17.66 15.50
N LEU A 483 16.57 -17.32 14.52
CA LEU A 483 16.83 -18.15 13.35
C LEU A 483 17.54 -19.47 13.75
N SER A 484 18.57 -19.39 14.60
CA SER A 484 19.31 -20.57 15.08
C SER A 484 18.40 -21.56 15.80
N ASP A 485 17.55 -21.06 16.68
CA ASP A 485 16.60 -21.88 17.45
C ASP A 485 15.59 -22.60 16.55
N ARG A 486 15.05 -21.91 15.54
CA ARG A 486 14.13 -22.51 14.56
C ARG A 486 14.81 -23.55 13.67
N MET A 487 16.05 -23.34 13.28
CA MET A 487 16.84 -24.34 12.53
C MET A 487 17.12 -25.58 13.39
N SER A 488 17.34 -25.40 14.70
CA SER A 488 17.62 -26.49 15.65
C SER A 488 16.37 -27.29 16.00
N ALA A 489 15.20 -26.65 16.10
CA ALA A 489 13.93 -27.28 16.42
C ALA A 489 13.34 -28.13 15.27
N GLY A 490 13.74 -27.84 14.02
CA GLY A 490 13.23 -28.53 12.83
C GLY A 490 14.06 -29.70 12.30
N HIS A 491 15.26 -29.95 12.81
CA HIS A 491 16.16 -30.97 12.25
C HIS A 491 17.01 -31.62 13.32
N VAL A 492 16.80 -32.92 13.50
CA VAL A 492 17.80 -33.83 14.13
C VAL A 492 18.96 -33.94 13.13
N HIS A 493 20.07 -33.25 13.40
CA HIS A 493 21.26 -33.30 12.57
C HIS A 493 21.94 -34.68 12.66
N ASP A 494 21.90 -35.40 11.58
CA ASP A 494 22.81 -36.52 11.29
C ASP A 494 23.89 -36.10 10.27
N GLY A 495 24.52 -34.99 10.36
CA GLY A 495 25.73 -34.65 9.62
C GLY A 495 25.63 -34.53 8.06
N SER A 496 24.47 -34.76 7.43
CA SER A 496 24.21 -34.51 6.03
C SER A 496 23.69 -33.08 5.84
N ALA A 497 24.11 -32.35 4.82
CA ALA A 497 23.57 -31.03 4.48
C ALA A 497 22.06 -31.18 4.28
N ALA A 498 21.26 -30.64 5.21
CA ALA A 498 19.81 -30.75 5.21
C ALA A 498 19.26 -30.23 3.88
N GLN A 499 18.47 -31.03 3.18
CA GLN A 499 17.79 -30.58 1.97
C GLN A 499 16.78 -29.50 2.32
N PRO A 500 16.64 -28.42 1.50
CA PRO A 500 15.65 -27.39 1.76
C PRO A 500 14.24 -28.00 1.71
N ARG A 501 13.40 -27.57 2.65
CA ARG A 501 11.97 -27.87 2.67
C ARG A 501 11.31 -27.40 1.36
N ARG A 502 10.38 -28.15 0.81
CA ARG A 502 9.65 -27.81 -0.41
C ARG A 502 8.18 -27.67 -0.10
N THR A 503 7.65 -26.47 -0.32
CA THR A 503 6.23 -26.17 -0.13
C THR A 503 5.61 -25.71 -1.43
N ALA A 504 4.32 -25.99 -1.63
CA ALA A 504 3.64 -25.57 -2.84
C ALA A 504 2.21 -25.10 -2.57
N ARG A 505 1.77 -24.06 -3.29
CA ARG A 505 0.37 -23.67 -3.36
C ARG A 505 -0.20 -23.94 -4.74
N PHE A 506 -1.41 -24.45 -4.77
CA PHE A 506 -2.15 -24.87 -5.96
C PHE A 506 -3.44 -24.05 -6.09
N SER A 507 -3.90 -23.81 -7.31
CA SER A 507 -5.18 -23.14 -7.57
C SER A 507 -6.38 -24.08 -7.48
N SER A 508 -6.13 -25.38 -7.62
CA SER A 508 -7.18 -26.42 -7.55
C SER A 508 -6.65 -27.76 -7.05
N PRO A 509 -7.49 -28.59 -6.43
CA PRO A 509 -7.07 -29.90 -5.91
C PRO A 509 -6.61 -30.89 -7.01
N GLU A 510 -7.06 -30.73 -8.26
CA GLU A 510 -6.66 -31.60 -9.38
C GLU A 510 -5.18 -31.42 -9.76
N GLN A 511 -4.60 -30.26 -9.43
CA GLN A 511 -3.17 -29.99 -9.64
C GLN A 511 -2.28 -30.76 -8.66
N ILE A 512 -2.81 -31.22 -7.52
CA ILE A 512 -2.07 -31.97 -6.50
C ILE A 512 -2.04 -33.44 -6.91
N THR A 513 -1.10 -33.78 -7.77
CA THR A 513 -0.89 -35.15 -8.27
C THR A 513 -0.26 -36.05 -7.19
N ALA A 514 -0.21 -37.38 -7.44
CA ALA A 514 0.52 -38.30 -6.59
C ALA A 514 2.02 -37.91 -6.48
N LEU A 515 2.62 -37.50 -7.61
CA LEU A 515 4.00 -37.04 -7.66
C LEU A 515 4.21 -35.75 -6.84
N ALA A 516 3.24 -34.82 -6.88
CA ALA A 516 3.29 -33.59 -6.09
C ALA A 516 3.23 -33.89 -4.60
N ARG A 517 2.39 -34.83 -4.16
CA ARG A 517 2.30 -35.26 -2.74
C ARG A 517 3.58 -35.90 -2.24
N GLU A 518 4.29 -36.62 -3.08
CA GLU A 518 5.59 -37.22 -2.76
C GLU A 518 6.72 -36.19 -2.71
N TYR A 519 6.64 -35.17 -3.56
CA TYR A 519 7.73 -34.21 -3.76
C TYR A 519 7.71 -33.03 -2.80
N PHE A 520 6.52 -32.57 -2.37
CA PHE A 520 6.35 -31.44 -1.47
C PHE A 520 6.10 -31.87 -0.04
N ASP A 521 6.79 -31.24 0.90
CA ASP A 521 6.63 -31.44 2.35
C ASP A 521 5.32 -30.80 2.87
N SER A 522 4.77 -29.81 2.16
CA SER A 522 3.49 -29.18 2.45
C SER A 522 2.82 -28.67 1.18
N THR A 523 1.52 -28.85 1.10
CA THR A 523 0.69 -28.43 -0.04
C THR A 523 -0.48 -27.59 0.43
N ALA A 524 -0.71 -26.45 -0.24
CA ALA A 524 -1.71 -25.49 0.14
C ALA A 524 -2.78 -25.28 -0.94
N LEU A 525 -4.03 -25.12 -0.52
CA LEU A 525 -5.18 -24.76 -1.36
C LEU A 525 -5.87 -23.50 -0.84
N PRO A 526 -6.45 -22.67 -1.74
CA PRO A 526 -7.40 -21.64 -1.35
C PRO A 526 -8.51 -22.22 -0.45
N LEU A 527 -8.92 -21.47 0.57
CA LEU A 527 -9.89 -21.92 1.57
C LEU A 527 -11.20 -22.40 0.94
N ASP A 528 -11.73 -21.69 -0.08
CA ASP A 528 -12.93 -22.09 -0.83
C ASP A 528 -12.74 -23.43 -1.56
N ARG A 529 -11.57 -23.65 -2.15
CA ARG A 529 -11.24 -24.87 -2.89
C ARG A 529 -11.07 -26.07 -1.95
N TYR A 530 -10.43 -25.84 -0.82
CA TYR A 530 -10.30 -26.87 0.24
C TYR A 530 -11.67 -27.31 0.73
N LEU A 531 -12.56 -26.37 1.02
CA LEU A 531 -13.89 -26.64 1.55
C LEU A 531 -14.84 -27.29 0.53
N ALA A 532 -14.67 -26.96 -0.75
CA ALA A 532 -15.44 -27.55 -1.85
C ALA A 532 -14.97 -28.95 -2.26
N SER A 533 -13.75 -29.36 -1.83
CA SER A 533 -13.19 -30.66 -2.17
C SER A 533 -13.91 -31.80 -1.42
N ASP A 534 -13.94 -32.99 -2.00
CA ASP A 534 -14.30 -34.23 -1.31
C ASP A 534 -13.22 -34.65 -0.28
N ALA A 535 -13.45 -35.74 0.46
CA ALA A 535 -12.50 -36.22 1.45
C ALA A 535 -11.11 -36.50 0.84
N VAL A 536 -11.06 -37.12 -0.33
CA VAL A 536 -9.81 -37.46 -1.02
C VAL A 536 -9.09 -36.18 -1.48
N GLY A 537 -9.83 -35.20 -1.95
CA GLY A 537 -9.26 -33.88 -2.33
C GLY A 537 -8.69 -33.12 -1.13
N ARG A 538 -9.35 -33.20 0.04
CA ARG A 538 -8.86 -32.55 1.28
C ARG A 538 -7.61 -33.24 1.84
N GLU A 539 -7.52 -34.57 1.77
CA GLU A 539 -6.32 -35.30 2.19
C GLU A 539 -5.06 -34.93 1.38
N ARG A 540 -5.25 -34.27 0.22
CA ARG A 540 -4.13 -33.79 -0.62
C ARG A 540 -3.51 -32.49 -0.17
N ALA A 541 -4.15 -31.73 0.72
CA ALA A 541 -3.65 -30.47 1.20
C ALA A 541 -3.68 -30.39 2.74
N ASP A 542 -2.61 -29.92 3.33
CA ASP A 542 -2.46 -29.73 4.78
C ASP A 542 -2.66 -28.27 5.20
N THR A 543 -2.58 -27.35 4.26
CA THR A 543 -2.60 -25.90 4.48
C THR A 543 -3.74 -25.25 3.69
N VAL A 544 -4.50 -24.35 4.35
CA VAL A 544 -5.44 -23.47 3.65
C VAL A 544 -4.84 -22.08 3.45
N ILE A 545 -5.18 -21.45 2.31
CA ILE A 545 -4.77 -20.10 1.97
C ILE A 545 -5.95 -19.16 2.21
N LEU A 546 -5.78 -18.14 3.04
CA LEU A 546 -6.77 -17.08 3.22
C LEU A 546 -6.92 -16.21 1.95
N PRO A 547 -8.08 -15.55 1.74
CA PRO A 547 -8.18 -14.49 0.74
C PRO A 547 -7.11 -13.42 0.97
N THR A 548 -6.61 -12.83 -0.11
CA THR A 548 -5.54 -11.81 -0.01
C THR A 548 -6.01 -10.56 0.75
N ALA A 549 -7.29 -10.21 0.64
CA ALA A 549 -7.94 -9.16 1.41
C ALA A 549 -9.19 -9.72 2.11
N VAL A 550 -9.42 -9.27 3.34
CA VAL A 550 -10.63 -9.57 4.11
C VAL A 550 -11.07 -8.26 4.75
N HIS A 551 -12.16 -7.66 4.26
CA HIS A 551 -12.74 -6.46 4.86
C HIS A 551 -13.47 -6.78 6.17
N ASP A 552 -13.72 -5.77 7.00
CA ASP A 552 -14.38 -6.00 8.29
C ASP A 552 -15.76 -6.66 8.14
N SER A 553 -16.52 -6.30 7.11
CA SER A 553 -17.80 -6.94 6.75
C SER A 553 -17.70 -8.43 6.36
N GLU A 554 -16.53 -8.89 5.95
CA GLU A 554 -16.26 -10.27 5.49
C GLU A 554 -15.72 -11.18 6.62
N ARG A 555 -15.24 -10.59 7.73
CA ARG A 555 -14.50 -11.29 8.80
C ARG A 555 -15.26 -12.46 9.41
N ALA A 556 -16.54 -12.26 9.74
CA ALA A 556 -17.36 -13.30 10.36
C ALA A 556 -17.53 -14.51 9.45
N ALA A 557 -17.76 -14.27 8.14
CA ALA A 557 -17.91 -15.34 7.15
C ALA A 557 -16.59 -16.11 6.96
N VAL A 558 -15.45 -15.41 6.81
CA VAL A 558 -14.14 -16.05 6.66
C VAL A 558 -13.77 -16.87 7.91
N ARG A 559 -14.02 -16.33 9.12
CA ARG A 559 -13.76 -17.07 10.37
C ARG A 559 -14.61 -18.34 10.48
N ALA A 560 -15.88 -18.30 10.13
CA ALA A 560 -16.75 -19.49 10.13
C ALA A 560 -16.22 -20.59 9.18
N GLU A 561 -15.77 -20.19 7.98
CA GLU A 561 -15.19 -21.13 7.01
C GLU A 561 -13.82 -21.68 7.47
N LEU A 562 -13.01 -20.90 8.18
CA LEU A 562 -11.77 -21.39 8.82
C LEU A 562 -12.07 -22.42 9.90
N MET A 563 -13.05 -22.18 10.78
CA MET A 563 -13.49 -23.15 11.78
C MET A 563 -13.95 -24.45 11.12
N ARG A 564 -14.65 -24.36 10.00
CA ARG A 564 -15.06 -25.51 9.21
C ARG A 564 -13.87 -26.28 8.63
N ALA A 565 -12.89 -25.56 8.04
CA ALA A 565 -11.67 -26.20 7.52
C ALA A 565 -10.89 -26.91 8.62
N ARG A 566 -10.78 -26.32 9.81
CA ARG A 566 -10.12 -26.93 10.97
C ARG A 566 -10.83 -28.23 11.43
N LYS A 567 -12.16 -28.21 11.49
CA LYS A 567 -12.96 -29.42 11.79
C LYS A 567 -12.79 -30.51 10.73
N LEU A 568 -12.52 -30.16 9.49
CA LEU A 568 -12.25 -31.10 8.39
C LEU A 568 -10.79 -31.62 8.36
N GLY A 569 -9.97 -31.28 9.37
CA GLY A 569 -8.63 -31.79 9.55
C GLY A 569 -7.49 -30.93 9.01
N CYS A 570 -7.76 -29.72 8.50
CA CYS A 570 -6.70 -28.81 8.06
C CYS A 570 -5.83 -28.41 9.27
N ARG A 571 -4.50 -28.46 9.10
CA ARG A 571 -3.54 -28.20 10.18
C ARG A 571 -2.96 -26.80 10.14
N SER A 572 -2.66 -26.29 8.97
CA SER A 572 -1.92 -25.06 8.78
C SER A 572 -2.73 -24.03 8.00
N CYS A 573 -2.43 -22.74 8.20
CA CYS A 573 -3.09 -21.63 7.54
C CYS A 573 -2.04 -20.63 7.01
N LEU A 574 -2.10 -20.33 5.71
CA LEU A 574 -1.28 -19.30 5.09
C LEU A 574 -2.00 -17.95 5.20
N VAL A 575 -1.44 -17.05 6.02
CA VAL A 575 -1.92 -15.69 6.26
C VAL A 575 -1.16 -14.69 5.38
N GLN A 576 -1.85 -13.65 4.90
CA GLN A 576 -1.34 -12.72 3.90
C GLN A 576 -1.17 -11.27 4.39
N GLY A 577 -1.45 -11.01 5.67
CA GLY A 577 -1.32 -9.70 6.30
C GLY A 577 -1.63 -9.72 7.78
N ILE A 578 -1.18 -8.69 8.50
CA ILE A 578 -1.32 -8.58 9.96
C ILE A 578 -2.80 -8.55 10.42
N GLY A 579 -3.70 -7.98 9.62
CA GLY A 579 -5.13 -7.92 9.94
C GLY A 579 -5.83 -9.29 9.93
N GLN A 580 -5.18 -10.32 9.37
CA GLN A 580 -5.71 -11.69 9.36
C GLN A 580 -5.34 -12.48 10.62
N LEU A 581 -4.38 -12.02 11.41
CA LEU A 581 -3.97 -12.70 12.64
C LEU A 581 -5.13 -12.88 13.66
N PRO A 582 -5.96 -11.84 13.91
CA PRO A 582 -7.11 -12.02 14.77
C PRO A 582 -8.17 -13.00 14.24
N LEU A 583 -8.20 -13.28 12.92
CA LEU A 583 -9.15 -14.25 12.34
C LEU A 583 -8.81 -15.70 12.70
N VAL A 584 -7.53 -16.02 12.80
CA VAL A 584 -7.02 -17.38 13.03
C VAL A 584 -6.81 -17.68 14.50
N ARG A 585 -6.90 -16.66 15.36
CA ARG A 585 -6.70 -16.79 16.79
C ARG A 585 -7.64 -17.81 17.44
N GLY A 586 -7.09 -18.65 18.30
CA GLY A 586 -7.82 -19.70 19.03
C GLY A 586 -8.35 -20.84 18.17
N LEU A 587 -7.97 -20.90 16.88
CA LEU A 587 -8.40 -21.99 15.99
C LEU A 587 -7.39 -23.15 15.93
N GLY A 588 -6.22 -23.01 16.53
CA GLY A 588 -5.19 -24.06 16.60
C GLY A 588 -4.53 -24.39 15.25
N PHE A 589 -4.41 -23.42 14.35
CA PHE A 589 -3.64 -23.55 13.12
C PHE A 589 -2.16 -23.27 13.35
N GLU A 590 -1.29 -24.00 12.68
CA GLU A 590 0.08 -23.58 12.40
C GLU A 590 0.04 -22.49 11.36
N LEU A 591 0.72 -21.34 11.62
CA LEU A 591 0.66 -20.20 10.72
C LEU A 591 1.88 -20.14 9.81
N VAL A 592 1.61 -19.88 8.52
CA VAL A 592 2.62 -19.57 7.50
C VAL A 592 2.36 -18.16 6.97
N GLY A 593 3.38 -17.29 6.94
CA GLY A 593 3.29 -15.94 6.42
C GLY A 593 3.57 -15.88 4.91
N ASP A 594 2.71 -15.20 4.13
CA ASP A 594 2.93 -14.97 2.71
C ASP A 594 3.97 -13.86 2.47
N PHE A 595 4.55 -13.82 1.27
CA PHE A 595 5.46 -12.76 0.81
C PHE A 595 4.85 -11.35 0.89
N ARG A 596 3.54 -11.23 1.03
CA ARG A 596 2.79 -9.97 1.18
C ARG A 596 3.07 -9.24 2.49
N PHE A 597 3.68 -9.90 3.46
CA PHE A 597 4.23 -9.23 4.64
C PHE A 597 5.41 -8.31 4.30
N GLY A 598 5.91 -8.34 3.05
CA GLY A 598 6.93 -7.41 2.57
C GLY A 598 8.30 -7.59 3.21
N VAL A 599 8.67 -8.82 3.60
CA VAL A 599 9.98 -9.10 4.22
C VAL A 599 11.11 -8.81 3.25
N THR A 600 11.83 -7.72 3.48
CA THR A 600 12.99 -7.25 2.70
C THR A 600 14.24 -7.03 3.55
N ASN A 601 14.10 -7.11 4.87
CA ASN A 601 15.21 -7.00 5.84
C ASN A 601 15.01 -7.95 7.03
N SER A 602 16.05 -8.10 7.82
CA SER A 602 16.14 -9.06 8.93
C SER A 602 15.25 -8.70 10.12
N LEU A 603 14.83 -7.45 10.27
CA LEU A 603 14.00 -7.01 11.40
C LEU A 603 12.49 -7.16 11.14
N THR A 604 12.07 -7.24 9.87
CA THR A 604 10.65 -7.41 9.53
C THR A 604 10.03 -8.67 10.16
N PRO A 605 10.65 -9.87 10.14
CA PRO A 605 10.10 -11.05 10.81
C PRO A 605 9.89 -10.86 12.31
N LEU A 606 10.79 -10.12 12.99
CA LEU A 606 10.64 -9.82 14.43
C LEU A 606 9.44 -8.91 14.70
N PHE A 607 9.26 -7.87 13.89
CA PHE A 607 8.06 -7.02 13.97
C PHE A 607 6.77 -7.84 13.80
N ILE A 608 6.75 -8.76 12.83
CA ILE A 608 5.60 -9.62 12.59
C ILE A 608 5.34 -10.54 13.79
N SER A 609 6.39 -11.09 14.41
CA SER A 609 6.27 -11.88 15.64
C SER A 609 5.73 -11.04 16.80
N ASP A 610 6.20 -9.81 16.98
CA ASP A 610 5.70 -8.90 18.01
C ASP A 610 4.19 -8.62 17.82
N ILE A 611 3.76 -8.32 16.58
CA ILE A 611 2.34 -8.13 16.23
C ILE A 611 1.52 -9.41 16.44
N ALA A 612 2.08 -10.57 16.12
CA ALA A 612 1.41 -11.86 16.32
C ALA A 612 1.21 -12.15 17.82
N ALA A 613 2.19 -11.81 18.66
CA ALA A 613 2.08 -11.91 20.11
C ALA A 613 0.97 -10.98 20.66
N LEU A 614 0.90 -9.73 20.20
CA LEU A 614 -0.20 -8.83 20.55
C LEU A 614 -1.56 -9.39 20.13
N ALA A 615 -1.68 -9.90 18.90
CA ALA A 615 -2.90 -10.54 18.42
C ALA A 615 -3.28 -11.79 19.26
N GLY A 616 -2.31 -12.50 19.84
CA GLY A 616 -2.50 -13.61 20.77
C GLY A 616 -3.00 -13.19 22.17
N ALA A 617 -2.56 -12.05 22.68
CA ALA A 617 -2.82 -11.60 24.06
C ALA A 617 -4.19 -10.89 24.25
N CYS A 618 -4.83 -10.40 23.21
CA CYS A 618 -5.93 -9.42 23.26
C CYS A 618 -7.33 -9.98 23.57
N ASP A 619 -7.56 -10.90 24.53
CA ASP A 619 -8.90 -11.41 24.83
C ASP A 619 -9.26 -11.65 26.30
N THR A 620 -8.80 -10.83 27.23
CA THR A 620 -9.35 -10.90 28.59
C THR A 620 -10.25 -9.75 29.02
N THR A 621 -10.56 -8.80 28.13
CA THR A 621 -11.35 -7.60 28.53
C THR A 621 -12.25 -7.03 27.43
N VAL A 622 -13.25 -7.80 26.96
CA VAL A 622 -14.44 -7.23 26.33
C VAL A 622 -15.68 -7.72 27.09
N ALA A 623 -15.73 -7.48 28.39
CA ALA A 623 -16.93 -7.57 29.18
C ALA A 623 -16.82 -6.67 30.43
N ASP A 624 -16.42 -5.49 30.39
CA ASP A 624 -16.67 -4.43 31.37
C ASP A 624 -15.72 -3.26 31.11
N GLY A 625 -16.25 -2.08 30.85
CA GLY A 625 -15.54 -0.85 30.48
C GLY A 625 -14.52 -0.34 31.50
N ALA A 626 -13.39 -1.01 31.60
CA ALA A 626 -12.24 -0.53 32.35
C ALA A 626 -10.98 -0.65 31.47
N ALA A 627 -10.43 0.51 31.12
CA ALA A 627 -9.15 0.60 30.42
C ALA A 627 -8.03 -0.08 31.25
N ILE A 628 -7.45 -1.14 30.72
CA ILE A 628 -6.26 -1.77 31.29
C ILE A 628 -5.04 -1.31 30.50
N ASN A 629 -4.13 -0.63 31.20
CA ASN A 629 -2.78 -0.31 30.73
C ASN A 629 -1.97 -1.61 30.55
N CYS A 630 -1.93 -2.14 29.33
CA CYS A 630 -1.01 -3.26 28.98
C CYS A 630 0.26 -2.74 28.29
N VAL A 631 0.98 -1.85 28.92
CA VAL A 631 2.31 -1.45 28.49
C VAL A 631 3.29 -1.78 29.61
N ASN A 632 3.65 -3.06 29.79
CA ASN A 632 4.83 -3.45 30.60
C ASN A 632 5.05 -4.96 30.74
N THR A 633 5.00 -5.76 29.67
CA THR A 633 5.36 -7.20 29.80
C THR A 633 6.42 -7.70 28.82
N VAL A 634 7.06 -6.82 28.04
CA VAL A 634 8.13 -7.27 27.14
C VAL A 634 9.52 -7.18 27.77
N ASP A 635 9.68 -6.48 28.91
CA ASP A 635 10.99 -6.32 29.58
C ASP A 635 11.14 -7.09 30.91
N ALA A 636 10.22 -8.01 31.31
CA ALA A 636 10.27 -8.69 32.61
C ALA A 636 10.84 -10.11 32.58
N ALA A 637 11.51 -10.54 31.51
CA ALA A 637 12.10 -11.88 31.43
C ALA A 637 13.62 -11.93 31.74
N ALA A 638 14.21 -10.88 32.32
CA ALA A 638 15.67 -10.83 32.54
C ALA A 638 16.12 -10.59 33.98
N ASP A 639 15.26 -10.67 35.01
CA ASP A 639 15.78 -10.65 36.40
C ASP A 639 14.96 -11.60 37.27
N GLY A 640 15.59 -12.75 37.57
CA GLY A 640 15.10 -13.72 38.54
C GLY A 640 15.21 -13.20 39.97
N ALA A 641 14.07 -12.94 40.59
CA ALA A 641 14.02 -12.87 42.04
C ALA A 641 12.66 -13.39 42.55
N SER A 642 12.74 -14.50 43.27
CA SER A 642 11.73 -15.14 44.10
C SER A 642 11.11 -14.15 45.11
N MET A 643 9.77 -14.16 45.20
CA MET A 643 9.09 -13.99 46.51
C MET A 643 7.71 -14.65 46.51
N ASN A 644 7.61 -15.65 47.44
CA ASN A 644 6.38 -16.25 47.92
C ASN A 644 5.54 -15.24 48.71
N SER A 645 4.23 -15.27 48.56
CA SER A 645 3.34 -15.48 49.70
C SER A 645 1.87 -15.61 49.25
N ALA A 646 1.28 -16.66 49.73
CA ALA A 646 -0.10 -17.03 49.62
C ALA A 646 -1.00 -16.19 50.52
N THR A 647 -2.21 -15.90 50.09
CA THR A 647 -3.37 -15.86 50.98
C THR A 647 -4.63 -16.33 50.22
N THR A 648 -5.12 -17.48 50.68
CA THR A 648 -6.42 -18.08 50.36
C THR A 648 -7.53 -17.31 51.06
N VAL A 649 -8.65 -17.09 50.37
CA VAL A 649 -9.98 -16.89 51.02
C VAL A 649 -10.99 -17.78 50.32
N ASP A 650 -11.56 -18.71 51.10
CA ASP A 650 -12.67 -19.60 50.79
C ASP A 650 -13.98 -18.83 50.58
N ALA A 651 -14.81 -19.30 49.69
CA ALA A 651 -16.26 -19.23 49.83
C ALA A 651 -16.95 -20.34 49.05
N SER A 652 -17.77 -21.06 49.80
CA SER A 652 -18.45 -22.32 49.63
C SER A 652 -19.50 -22.41 48.55
N ALA A 653 -19.69 -23.64 48.15
CA ALA A 653 -20.68 -24.32 47.33
C ALA A 653 -22.17 -23.97 47.59
N ASP A 654 -22.99 -24.22 46.54
CA ASP A 654 -24.10 -25.18 46.60
C ASP A 654 -24.69 -25.49 45.19
N ASP A 655 -24.74 -26.77 44.97
CA ASP A 655 -25.66 -27.64 44.19
C ASP A 655 -26.51 -27.19 43.02
N ALA A 656 -26.32 -27.80 41.82
CA ALA A 656 -27.38 -28.58 41.17
C ALA A 656 -26.83 -29.51 40.05
N ASN A 657 -27.07 -30.76 40.22
CA ASN A 657 -26.88 -31.96 39.43
C ASN A 657 -27.73 -31.96 38.15
N VAL A 658 -27.12 -32.24 36.96
CA VAL A 658 -27.72 -33.01 35.83
C VAL A 658 -26.62 -33.75 35.09
N SER A 659 -26.72 -35.07 35.13
CA SER A 659 -25.95 -36.05 34.38
C SER A 659 -26.37 -36.10 32.92
N ASP A 660 -25.44 -36.25 31.96
CA ASP A 660 -25.24 -37.43 31.11
C ASP A 660 -24.09 -37.24 30.08
N THR A 661 -23.18 -38.09 30.19
CA THR A 661 -22.36 -38.86 29.24
C THR A 661 -22.30 -38.45 27.78
N ASP A 662 -21.08 -37.99 27.27
CA ASP A 662 -20.27 -38.79 26.36
C ASP A 662 -18.85 -38.21 26.32
N GLY A 663 -17.89 -39.06 26.67
CA GLY A 663 -16.49 -38.68 26.78
C GLY A 663 -15.82 -38.52 25.42
N ALA A 664 -15.45 -37.31 25.09
CA ALA A 664 -14.31 -37.01 24.25
C ALA A 664 -13.39 -36.08 25.05
N ALA A 665 -12.24 -36.56 25.42
CA ALA A 665 -11.25 -35.84 26.19
C ALA A 665 -10.92 -34.50 25.53
N VAL A 666 -11.41 -33.41 26.12
CA VAL A 666 -10.91 -32.05 25.89
C VAL A 666 -9.62 -31.96 26.72
N THR A 667 -8.49 -32.11 26.05
CA THR A 667 -7.19 -31.82 26.63
C THR A 667 -7.08 -30.35 26.98
N ASP A 668 -6.79 -30.06 28.18
CA ASP A 668 -6.36 -28.87 28.90
C ASP A 668 -6.34 -27.54 28.14
N ALA A 669 -7.21 -26.62 28.57
CA ALA A 669 -7.23 -25.21 28.27
C ALA A 669 -6.18 -24.46 29.12
N THR A 670 -4.89 -24.73 28.90
CA THR A 670 -3.80 -23.97 29.52
C THR A 670 -2.75 -23.47 28.54
N ASP A 671 -3.08 -23.42 27.23
CA ASP A 671 -2.24 -22.74 26.23
C ASP A 671 -3.12 -21.73 25.48
N ALA A 672 -3.39 -20.60 26.11
CA ALA A 672 -3.88 -19.39 25.44
C ALA A 672 -2.72 -18.89 24.55
N GLY A 673 -2.50 -19.64 23.44
CA GLY A 673 -1.30 -19.71 22.68
C GLY A 673 -0.93 -18.41 22.02
N CYS A 674 0.28 -18.03 22.26
CA CYS A 674 1.06 -17.12 21.40
C CYS A 674 0.87 -17.57 19.94
N LEU A 675 0.38 -16.65 19.09
CA LEU A 675 0.35 -16.88 17.65
C LEU A 675 1.80 -16.81 17.14
N ASP A 676 2.42 -17.92 16.84
CA ASP A 676 3.74 -17.97 16.22
C ASP A 676 3.63 -18.38 14.75
N MET A 677 4.40 -17.72 13.88
CA MET A 677 4.52 -18.09 12.47
C MET A 677 5.69 -19.04 12.30
N SER A 678 5.41 -20.26 11.89
CA SER A 678 6.44 -21.27 11.61
C SER A 678 7.37 -20.85 10.48
N GLU A 679 6.89 -20.08 9.50
CA GLU A 679 7.62 -19.66 8.33
C GLU A 679 7.03 -18.38 7.73
N ILE A 680 7.85 -17.48 7.16
CA ILE A 680 7.40 -16.30 6.41
C ILE A 680 8.13 -16.25 5.07
N LEU A 681 7.39 -16.14 3.97
CA LEU A 681 7.94 -16.00 2.63
C LEU A 681 8.57 -14.62 2.42
N LEU A 682 9.80 -14.60 1.95
CA LEU A 682 10.51 -13.37 1.61
C LEU A 682 9.89 -12.69 0.38
N SER A 683 10.01 -11.35 0.33
CA SER A 683 9.53 -10.56 -0.81
C SER A 683 10.14 -11.04 -2.14
N PRO A 684 9.31 -11.22 -3.19
CA PRO A 684 9.79 -11.58 -4.53
C PRO A 684 10.62 -10.45 -5.20
N GLU A 685 10.72 -9.29 -4.60
CA GLU A 685 11.57 -8.18 -5.06
C GLU A 685 13.05 -8.36 -4.67
N LEU A 686 13.36 -9.28 -3.76
CA LEU A 686 14.73 -9.58 -3.34
C LEU A 686 15.48 -10.39 -4.41
N THR A 687 16.76 -10.05 -4.61
CA THR A 687 17.72 -10.84 -5.41
C THR A 687 18.47 -11.82 -4.51
N LEU A 688 19.06 -12.88 -5.07
CA LEU A 688 19.82 -13.86 -4.29
C LEU A 688 20.96 -13.24 -3.45
N PRO A 689 21.75 -12.26 -3.95
CA PRO A 689 22.76 -11.60 -3.11
C PRO A 689 22.17 -10.90 -1.89
N ARG A 690 20.98 -10.29 -2.02
CA ARG A 690 20.30 -9.63 -0.89
C ARG A 690 19.70 -10.61 0.10
N ILE A 691 19.17 -11.74 -0.40
CA ILE A 691 18.67 -12.82 0.45
C ILE A 691 19.81 -13.38 1.30
N ARG A 692 20.97 -13.64 0.70
CA ARG A 692 22.16 -14.14 1.42
C ARG A 692 22.58 -13.22 2.57
N ASP A 693 22.37 -11.91 2.43
CA ASP A 693 22.79 -10.91 3.41
C ASP A 693 21.80 -10.80 4.59
N LEU A 694 20.61 -11.44 4.51
CA LEU A 694 19.58 -11.43 5.58
C LEU A 694 19.98 -12.35 6.74
N ARG A 695 19.69 -11.92 7.96
CA ARG A 695 19.74 -12.71 9.19
C ARG A 695 18.33 -13.21 9.58
N ALA A 696 17.62 -13.83 8.64
CA ALA A 696 16.24 -14.29 8.80
C ALA A 696 16.03 -15.62 8.09
N PRO A 697 14.98 -16.41 8.41
CA PRO A 697 14.64 -17.61 7.66
C PRO A 697 14.42 -17.30 6.17
N HIS A 698 14.99 -18.13 5.29
CA HIS A 698 15.02 -17.89 3.86
C HIS A 698 14.01 -18.75 3.11
N ALA A 699 12.71 -18.52 3.33
CA ALA A 699 11.65 -19.12 2.53
C ALA A 699 11.42 -18.28 1.26
N VAL A 700 11.64 -18.84 0.08
CA VAL A 700 11.59 -18.09 -1.18
C VAL A 700 10.75 -18.77 -2.25
N ILE A 701 10.07 -17.96 -3.08
CA ILE A 701 9.40 -18.47 -4.27
C ILE A 701 10.47 -18.85 -5.30
N VAL A 702 10.57 -20.13 -5.63
CA VAL A 702 11.51 -20.66 -6.63
C VAL A 702 10.84 -20.97 -7.96
N TYR A 703 9.53 -21.24 -7.97
CA TYR A 703 8.73 -21.50 -9.15
C TYR A 703 7.39 -20.79 -9.13
N GLY A 704 6.94 -20.39 -10.31
CA GLY A 704 5.56 -20.03 -10.60
C GLY A 704 5.31 -18.57 -10.95
N ARG A 705 4.08 -18.29 -11.40
CA ARG A 705 3.65 -16.94 -11.73
C ARG A 705 3.26 -16.19 -10.45
N VAL A 706 4.06 -15.21 -10.09
CA VAL A 706 3.78 -14.37 -8.91
C VAL A 706 2.58 -13.47 -9.21
N PRO A 707 1.59 -13.36 -8.30
CA PRO A 707 0.54 -12.36 -8.41
C PRO A 707 1.13 -10.95 -8.31
N LEU A 708 0.93 -10.14 -9.36
CA LEU A 708 1.46 -8.79 -9.48
C LEU A 708 0.55 -7.73 -8.86
N MET A 709 -0.76 -7.93 -8.95
CA MET A 709 -1.79 -7.00 -8.47
C MET A 709 -2.99 -7.77 -7.95
N LEU A 710 -3.60 -7.26 -6.88
CA LEU A 710 -4.96 -7.59 -6.46
C LEU A 710 -5.85 -6.39 -6.79
N LEU A 711 -7.00 -6.65 -7.41
CA LEU A 711 -7.96 -5.64 -7.83
C LEU A 711 -9.28 -5.82 -7.07
N GLU A 712 -9.75 -4.77 -6.43
CA GLU A 712 -11.12 -4.68 -5.90
C GLU A 712 -12.12 -4.41 -7.04
N HIS A 713 -11.76 -3.53 -8.00
CA HIS A 713 -12.50 -3.33 -9.24
C HIS A 713 -12.13 -4.42 -10.24
N ARG A 714 -13.11 -5.23 -10.66
CA ARG A 714 -12.90 -6.33 -11.60
C ARG A 714 -12.79 -5.84 -13.04
N THR A 715 -11.83 -6.37 -13.77
CA THR A 715 -11.68 -6.09 -15.20
C THR A 715 -12.59 -6.92 -16.10
N GLY A 716 -13.11 -8.03 -15.58
CA GLY A 716 -13.97 -8.97 -16.30
C GLY A 716 -13.28 -9.73 -17.44
N VAL A 717 -11.95 -9.68 -17.55
CA VAL A 717 -11.18 -10.34 -18.59
C VAL A 717 -10.34 -11.48 -18.02
N HIS A 718 -10.05 -12.49 -18.86
CA HIS A 718 -9.18 -13.61 -18.45
C HIS A 718 -7.69 -13.33 -18.63
N SER A 719 -7.35 -12.29 -19.39
CA SER A 719 -5.96 -11.85 -19.58
C SER A 719 -5.88 -10.40 -20.04
N LEU A 720 -4.75 -9.78 -19.74
CA LEU A 720 -4.36 -8.45 -20.20
C LEU A 720 -3.21 -8.60 -21.18
N THR A 721 -3.34 -8.03 -22.37
CA THR A 721 -2.27 -8.04 -23.39
C THR A 721 -1.73 -6.63 -23.59
N ASP A 722 -0.43 -6.44 -23.39
CA ASP A 722 0.22 -5.15 -23.58
C ASP A 722 0.47 -4.85 -25.07
N ARG A 723 0.99 -3.65 -25.39
CA ARG A 723 1.28 -3.21 -26.77
C ARG A 723 2.35 -4.04 -27.47
N ARG A 724 3.12 -4.85 -26.77
CA ARG A 724 4.15 -5.73 -27.31
C ARG A 724 3.65 -7.16 -27.50
N GLY A 725 2.38 -7.43 -27.17
CA GLY A 725 1.79 -8.75 -27.21
C GLY A 725 2.08 -9.62 -25.97
N VAL A 726 2.63 -9.04 -24.90
CA VAL A 726 2.87 -9.78 -23.66
C VAL A 726 1.55 -9.99 -22.93
N VAL A 727 1.25 -11.25 -22.59
CA VAL A 727 -0.01 -11.66 -21.97
C VAL A 727 0.17 -11.88 -20.47
N PHE A 728 -0.64 -11.20 -19.67
CA PHE A 728 -0.71 -11.34 -18.21
C PHE A 728 -2.01 -12.05 -17.84
N PRO A 729 -1.97 -13.27 -17.29
CA PRO A 729 -3.17 -13.99 -16.88
C PRO A 729 -3.92 -13.24 -15.78
N VAL A 730 -5.26 -13.23 -15.86
CA VAL A 730 -6.15 -12.69 -14.83
C VAL A 730 -7.01 -13.85 -14.32
N ARG A 731 -7.14 -13.96 -13.00
CA ARG A 731 -7.94 -14.98 -12.33
C ARG A 731 -8.75 -14.36 -11.21
N THR A 732 -9.99 -14.78 -11.10
CA THR A 732 -10.79 -14.49 -9.89
C THR A 732 -10.11 -15.15 -8.70
N GLU A 733 -9.97 -14.40 -7.62
CA GLU A 733 -9.54 -14.92 -6.34
C GLU A 733 -10.60 -15.88 -5.75
N GLN A 734 -10.41 -16.30 -4.53
CA GLN A 734 -11.33 -17.19 -3.82
C GLN A 734 -12.78 -16.66 -3.80
N ARG A 735 -13.74 -17.57 -3.86
CA ARG A 735 -15.18 -17.30 -3.78
C ARG A 735 -15.74 -17.86 -2.48
N LEU A 736 -15.57 -17.12 -1.40
CA LEU A 736 -16.19 -17.44 -0.11
C LEU A 736 -17.56 -16.77 -0.03
N GLY A 737 -18.54 -17.48 0.56
CA GLY A 737 -19.87 -16.93 0.79
C GLY A 737 -19.79 -15.66 1.65
N GLY A 738 -20.46 -14.58 1.24
CA GLY A 738 -20.42 -13.29 1.94
C GLY A 738 -19.18 -12.44 1.67
N CYS A 739 -18.23 -12.91 0.85
CA CYS A 739 -17.06 -12.13 0.47
C CYS A 739 -17.18 -11.58 -0.95
N ARG A 740 -16.56 -10.41 -1.17
CA ARG A 740 -16.45 -9.78 -2.49
C ARG A 740 -15.55 -10.59 -3.41
N GLU A 741 -15.93 -10.73 -4.69
CA GLU A 741 -15.06 -11.29 -5.71
C GLU A 741 -14.00 -10.28 -6.15
N ARG A 742 -12.74 -10.69 -6.10
CA ARG A 742 -11.56 -9.93 -6.49
C ARG A 742 -10.82 -10.61 -7.63
N GLU A 743 -9.97 -9.86 -8.33
CA GLU A 743 -9.14 -10.41 -9.40
C GLU A 743 -7.66 -10.28 -9.09
N LEU A 744 -6.89 -11.33 -9.40
CA LEU A 744 -5.44 -11.37 -9.35
C LEU A 744 -4.88 -11.32 -10.77
N ILE A 745 -3.99 -10.36 -11.02
CA ILE A 745 -3.19 -10.31 -12.25
C ILE A 745 -1.87 -11.00 -11.97
N TYR A 746 -1.55 -12.03 -12.75
CA TYR A 746 -0.31 -12.80 -12.62
C TYR A 746 0.77 -12.32 -13.58
N ASN A 747 2.03 -12.57 -13.23
CA ASN A 747 3.14 -12.30 -14.14
C ASN A 747 3.00 -13.11 -15.45
N SER A 748 3.40 -12.50 -16.56
CA SER A 748 3.39 -13.12 -17.89
C SER A 748 4.28 -14.35 -18.00
N VAL A 749 5.37 -14.38 -17.22
CA VAL A 749 6.33 -15.49 -17.17
C VAL A 749 6.53 -15.96 -15.73
N PRO A 750 6.80 -17.26 -15.50
CA PRO A 750 7.04 -17.76 -14.16
C PRO A 750 8.42 -17.35 -13.62
N VAL A 751 8.54 -17.29 -12.30
CA VAL A 751 9.83 -17.48 -11.63
C VAL A 751 10.28 -18.92 -11.93
N TYR A 752 11.55 -19.15 -12.18
CA TYR A 752 12.08 -20.49 -12.45
C TYR A 752 13.54 -20.60 -12.02
N MET A 753 13.85 -21.51 -11.11
CA MET A 753 15.17 -21.63 -10.49
C MET A 753 15.69 -23.09 -10.43
N ALA A 754 15.14 -24.04 -11.19
CA ALA A 754 15.51 -25.46 -11.13
C ALA A 754 17.02 -25.68 -11.39
N ASP A 755 17.60 -24.99 -12.39
CA ASP A 755 19.02 -25.05 -12.73
C ASP A 755 19.93 -24.18 -11.83
N ARG A 756 19.39 -23.68 -10.69
CA ARG A 756 20.07 -22.76 -9.77
C ARG A 756 20.21 -23.32 -8.35
N ALA A 757 20.12 -24.63 -8.18
CA ALA A 757 20.18 -25.31 -6.89
C ALA A 757 21.40 -24.89 -6.06
N GLU A 758 22.59 -24.79 -6.72
CA GLU A 758 23.82 -24.36 -6.06
C GLU A 758 23.76 -22.91 -5.57
N GLN A 759 23.20 -21.99 -6.39
CA GLN A 759 23.05 -20.58 -5.97
C GLN A 759 22.03 -20.43 -4.85
N LEU A 760 20.94 -21.22 -4.86
CA LEU A 760 19.97 -21.24 -3.77
C LEU A 760 20.62 -21.74 -2.47
N ALA A 761 21.37 -22.82 -2.52
CA ALA A 761 22.12 -23.34 -1.37
C ALA A 761 23.13 -22.30 -0.81
N ARG A 762 23.92 -21.65 -1.70
CA ARG A 762 24.84 -20.57 -1.29
C ARG A 762 24.16 -19.35 -0.70
N ALA A 763 22.91 -19.12 -1.04
CA ALA A 763 22.09 -18.05 -0.46
C ALA A 763 21.42 -18.46 0.85
N GLY A 764 21.64 -19.69 1.37
CA GLY A 764 21.09 -20.15 2.63
C GLY A 764 19.56 -20.36 2.57
N ILE A 765 19.01 -20.78 1.42
CA ILE A 765 17.58 -21.03 1.28
C ILE A 765 17.18 -22.27 2.08
N THR A 766 16.32 -22.08 3.07
CA THR A 766 15.80 -23.14 3.94
C THR A 766 14.50 -23.75 3.40
N THR A 767 13.69 -22.93 2.73
CA THR A 767 12.44 -23.38 2.12
C THR A 767 12.28 -22.88 0.68
N GLN A 768 11.95 -23.79 -0.21
CA GLN A 768 11.63 -23.55 -1.62
C GLN A 768 10.12 -23.58 -1.81
N HIS A 769 9.52 -22.44 -2.15
CA HIS A 769 8.08 -22.31 -2.35
C HIS A 769 7.70 -22.28 -3.83
N PHE A 770 6.72 -23.10 -4.21
CA PHE A 770 6.21 -23.23 -5.58
C PHE A 770 4.79 -22.65 -5.68
N ILE A 771 4.49 -21.95 -6.77
CA ILE A 771 3.15 -21.39 -7.05
C ILE A 771 2.62 -21.97 -8.36
N PHE A 772 1.62 -22.82 -8.26
CA PHE A 772 0.90 -23.35 -9.41
C PHE A 772 -0.43 -22.63 -9.57
N SER A 773 -0.53 -21.80 -10.61
CA SER A 773 -1.67 -20.90 -10.81
C SER A 773 -2.48 -21.21 -12.07
N THR A 774 -1.80 -21.55 -13.18
CA THR A 774 -2.41 -21.78 -14.49
C THR A 774 -2.05 -23.14 -15.06
N GLU A 775 -1.16 -23.85 -14.41
CA GLU A 775 -0.62 -25.14 -14.84
C GLU A 775 -1.68 -26.26 -14.72
N SER A 776 -1.75 -27.14 -15.70
CA SER A 776 -2.47 -28.42 -15.61
C SER A 776 -1.70 -29.41 -14.70
N ALA A 777 -2.35 -30.48 -14.24
CA ALA A 777 -1.72 -31.57 -13.46
C ALA A 777 -0.47 -32.13 -14.17
N ARG A 778 -0.53 -32.33 -15.50
CA ARG A 778 0.60 -32.80 -16.31
C ARG A 778 1.77 -31.81 -16.32
N GLU A 779 1.47 -30.50 -16.37
CA GLU A 779 2.51 -29.46 -16.31
C GLU A 779 3.14 -29.39 -14.93
N VAL A 780 2.36 -29.58 -13.85
CA VAL A 780 2.89 -29.72 -12.48
C VAL A 780 3.91 -30.83 -12.41
N ASP A 781 3.57 -32.04 -12.88
CA ASP A 781 4.49 -33.19 -12.89
C ASP A 781 5.73 -32.91 -13.72
N SER A 782 5.59 -32.22 -14.85
CA SER A 782 6.72 -31.84 -15.72
C SER A 782 7.67 -30.84 -15.01
N VAL A 783 7.12 -29.91 -14.24
CA VAL A 783 7.90 -28.96 -13.43
C VAL A 783 8.64 -29.69 -12.32
N ILE A 784 7.98 -30.62 -11.60
CA ILE A 784 8.61 -31.42 -10.55
C ILE A 784 9.79 -32.21 -11.11
N ALA A 785 9.59 -32.89 -12.24
CA ALA A 785 10.68 -33.62 -12.92
C ALA A 785 11.85 -32.70 -13.28
N ALA A 786 11.57 -31.51 -13.84
CA ALA A 786 12.59 -30.53 -14.16
C ALA A 786 13.37 -30.03 -12.94
N TYR A 787 12.74 -29.90 -11.78
CA TYR A 787 13.40 -29.53 -10.53
C TYR A 787 14.20 -30.66 -9.91
N ARG A 788 13.76 -31.93 -10.07
CA ARG A 788 14.56 -33.11 -9.69
C ARG A 788 15.84 -33.20 -10.49
N ASP A 789 15.74 -32.91 -11.81
CA ASP A 789 16.85 -33.06 -12.77
C ASP A 789 17.70 -31.78 -12.92
N GLY A 790 17.35 -30.68 -12.28
CA GLY A 790 18.07 -29.40 -12.37
C GLY A 790 18.03 -28.77 -13.77
N LEU A 791 16.97 -28.96 -14.54
CA LEU A 791 16.88 -28.54 -15.93
C LEU A 791 16.66 -27.04 -16.09
N PRO A 792 17.24 -26.38 -17.13
CA PRO A 792 16.97 -24.98 -17.43
C PRO A 792 15.52 -24.76 -17.90
N PRO A 793 14.99 -23.52 -17.85
CA PRO A 793 13.66 -23.21 -18.35
C PRO A 793 13.60 -23.40 -19.87
N ARG A 794 12.45 -23.89 -20.37
CA ARG A 794 12.20 -24.06 -21.81
C ARG A 794 11.77 -22.77 -22.52
N GLY A 795 11.58 -21.68 -21.80
CA GLY A 795 11.13 -20.37 -22.31
C GLY A 795 11.54 -19.23 -21.38
N ASP A 796 10.95 -18.07 -21.60
CA ASP A 796 11.21 -16.89 -20.77
C ASP A 796 10.82 -17.13 -19.31
N ALA A 797 11.68 -16.71 -18.39
CA ALA A 797 11.44 -16.86 -16.95
C ALA A 797 12.08 -15.71 -16.17
N VAL A 798 11.50 -15.40 -15.01
CA VAL A 798 12.11 -14.49 -14.03
C VAL A 798 13.19 -15.25 -13.28
N ARG A 799 14.40 -14.72 -13.33
CA ARG A 799 15.58 -15.28 -12.64
C ARG A 799 16.02 -14.29 -11.57
N ARG A 800 16.03 -14.68 -10.32
CA ARG A 800 16.41 -13.81 -9.18
C ARG A 800 17.92 -13.48 -9.13
N ILE A 801 18.57 -13.44 -10.30
CA ILE A 801 20.00 -13.15 -10.43
C ILE A 801 20.14 -11.80 -11.11
N LYS A 802 20.46 -10.79 -10.35
CA LYS A 802 21.12 -9.58 -10.86
C LYS A 802 22.05 -9.05 -9.79
#